data_0323fa19adec3a87c8192cb33ca16d42
#
_entry.id   0323fa19adec3a87c8192cb33ca16d42
#
_cell.length_a   1.000
_cell.length_b   1.000
_cell.length_c   1.000
_cell.angle_alpha   90.00
_cell.angle_beta   90.00
_cell.angle_gamma   90.00
#
_symmetry.space_group_name_H-M   'P 1'
#
loop_
_entity.id
_entity.type
_entity.pdbx_description
1 polymer ?
#
loop_
_entity_poly.entity_id
_entity_poly.type
_entity_poly.pdbx_seq_one_letter_code
_entity_poly.pdbx_strand_id
1 'polypeptide(L)'
;MTDTAVRTDRPNTAAATPQRGAWIAVLFACTTFLGASLLFMIQPLAAKLILPSYGGSATVWSTSSLLFQLLLLIGYVYAHVSTRRLGARWQPRAHLLLLALPLLALPLALPAESAPPADASPVLWLLRTLLLMVGLPFAVLSTTGPLIQRWYAWSGGPRSDDPYFLFAGSNMGSFVGLLAYPFAIEPLLTLTQQRTAWSIAFVAFMLLMGACALTVRRREDRSADVVAATAGPSARQVGLWCLWAFLPSSLMLAATAHLSTDIAAVPLLWVLPLAAYLASFVLAFARTSRSVSPRLVVPCVAFAVTTGVVSGLGSTALAPLVAVVVGANVLSVGVAGFAAHARLAVSRPDPAHLTLFYLVISVGGALGGLLNGVVAPLLFDGVWEYFLTVALLPVLAIGLPVLHVTARRVLTGLAVVAAVLLAIGAAWGLGGLTAVEAVVLLGGTLAAAVITWLSLRVAGMLTATLLVAALAVIVVQEQASLLTERTFYGSYRVQSVEGQHRLLHGTTIHGTQFLDEDLERTPTTYYATDGPFGDVMTTVAPDDLAVVGLGAGAIAAYGSDVSRIRFFEIDPVVARIAEDPRWFTYLSKSDADVDVVVGDGRLAMEQEPEDSFDVVALDAFSSDSIPVHILTREGIEVFLDRVHEDGVLAIHISNRVFDLRPVLAAHAQALGLHAVFGTGGEGPGASTSEWAVLTRSSEVAEALDALPRWEPLPDDRTVEWTDDYSSVLSVLR
;
A
#
# COMPACT_ATOMS: atom_id res chain seq x y z
N MET A 1 -77.46 13.47 41.03
CA MET A 1 -78.27 13.68 39.85
C MET A 1 -77.32 13.73 38.66
N THR A 2 -77.40 12.66 37.90
CA THR A 2 -76.89 12.43 36.52
C THR A 2 -75.51 12.92 36.20
N ASP A 3 -74.60 11.95 36.42
CA ASP A 3 -73.20 11.84 35.92
C ASP A 3 -73.25 11.42 34.46
N THR A 4 -72.72 12.27 33.56
CA THR A 4 -72.61 11.96 32.12
C THR A 4 -71.15 11.67 31.81
N ALA A 5 -70.78 10.40 31.86
CA ALA A 5 -69.44 9.92 31.44
C ALA A 5 -69.27 10.12 29.91
N VAL A 6 -68.32 11.01 29.54
CA VAL A 6 -67.84 11.17 28.15
C VAL A 6 -66.84 10.02 27.85
N ARG A 7 -67.27 9.04 27.07
CA ARG A 7 -66.43 8.03 26.45
C ARG A 7 -65.56 8.68 25.36
N THR A 8 -64.27 8.89 25.63
CA THR A 8 -63.28 9.20 24.62
C THR A 8 -62.90 7.91 23.86
N ASP A 9 -63.43 7.75 22.67
CA ASP A 9 -62.95 6.76 21.71
C ASP A 9 -61.52 7.11 21.33
N ARG A 10 -60.55 6.31 21.81
CA ARG A 10 -59.19 6.29 21.27
C ARG A 10 -59.23 5.58 19.96
N PRO A 11 -58.70 6.16 18.85
CA PRO A 11 -58.57 5.44 17.61
C PRO A 11 -57.61 4.25 17.81
N ASN A 12 -58.13 3.08 17.52
CA ASN A 12 -57.42 1.82 17.52
C ASN A 12 -56.33 1.89 16.45
N THR A 13 -55.11 2.30 16.82
CA THR A 13 -53.94 2.19 15.97
C THR A 13 -53.65 0.69 15.80
N ALA A 14 -54.15 0.12 14.69
CA ALA A 14 -53.81 -1.21 14.24
C ALA A 14 -52.28 -1.36 14.29
N ALA A 15 -51.79 -2.18 15.19
CA ALA A 15 -50.41 -2.61 15.26
C ALA A 15 -50.03 -3.21 13.92
N ALA A 16 -49.30 -2.45 13.11
CA ALA A 16 -48.71 -2.92 11.87
C ALA A 16 -47.86 -4.13 12.20
N THR A 17 -48.20 -5.25 11.62
CA THR A 17 -47.53 -6.55 11.76
C THR A 17 -46.02 -6.41 11.52
N PRO A 18 -45.13 -6.67 12.49
CA PRO A 18 -43.69 -6.40 12.41
C PRO A 18 -42.96 -7.25 11.38
N GLN A 19 -43.55 -8.33 10.88
CA GLN A 19 -42.90 -9.31 10.03
C GLN A 19 -42.84 -8.96 8.53
N ARG A 20 -43.74 -8.14 7.98
CA ARG A 20 -43.80 -7.88 6.53
C ARG A 20 -42.70 -6.94 5.98
N GLY A 21 -41.94 -6.24 6.80
CA GLY A 21 -40.90 -5.30 6.36
C GLY A 21 -39.46 -5.77 6.62
N ALA A 22 -39.24 -6.76 7.48
CA ALA A 22 -37.90 -7.18 7.90
C ALA A 22 -37.04 -7.71 6.73
N TRP A 23 -37.67 -8.44 5.78
CA TRP A 23 -36.96 -8.96 4.61
C TRP A 23 -36.40 -7.86 3.69
N ILE A 24 -37.07 -6.70 3.61
CA ILE A 24 -36.59 -5.55 2.83
C ILE A 24 -35.27 -5.03 3.46
N ALA A 25 -35.24 -4.89 4.77
CA ALA A 25 -34.02 -4.45 5.47
C ALA A 25 -32.87 -5.45 5.25
N VAL A 26 -33.14 -6.76 5.33
CA VAL A 26 -32.14 -7.81 5.08
C VAL A 26 -31.66 -7.75 3.62
N LEU A 27 -32.58 -7.66 2.64
CA LEU A 27 -32.23 -7.56 1.22
C LEU A 27 -31.27 -6.38 0.97
N PHE A 28 -31.62 -5.19 1.47
CA PHE A 28 -30.80 -4.00 1.30
C PHE A 28 -29.43 -4.13 2.04
N ALA A 29 -29.43 -4.73 3.23
CA ALA A 29 -28.20 -4.96 3.99
C ALA A 29 -27.26 -5.94 3.25
N CYS A 30 -27.79 -7.06 2.74
CA CYS A 30 -27.02 -8.03 1.95
C CYS A 30 -26.48 -7.42 0.66
N THR A 31 -27.31 -6.64 -0.05
CA THR A 31 -26.90 -5.94 -1.28
C THR A 31 -25.77 -4.96 -1.01
N THR A 32 -25.91 -4.17 0.06
CA THR A 32 -24.90 -3.19 0.46
C THR A 32 -23.60 -3.87 0.88
N PHE A 33 -23.69 -4.94 1.66
CA PHE A 33 -22.54 -5.72 2.09
C PHE A 33 -21.79 -6.31 0.89
N LEU A 34 -22.50 -7.01 -0.01
CA LEU A 34 -21.88 -7.62 -1.19
C LEU A 34 -21.28 -6.58 -2.13
N GLY A 35 -22.00 -5.48 -2.43
CA GLY A 35 -21.47 -4.41 -3.28
C GLY A 35 -20.22 -3.77 -2.72
N ALA A 36 -20.17 -3.54 -1.40
CA ALA A 36 -19.00 -3.00 -0.74
C ALA A 36 -17.84 -4.01 -0.69
N SER A 37 -18.12 -5.29 -0.47
CA SER A 37 -17.10 -6.35 -0.53
C SER A 37 -16.46 -6.43 -1.92
N LEU A 38 -17.27 -6.44 -2.99
CA LEU A 38 -16.77 -6.46 -4.37
C LEU A 38 -15.95 -5.23 -4.71
N LEU A 39 -16.37 -4.04 -4.23
CA LEU A 39 -15.64 -2.79 -4.44
C LEU A 39 -14.24 -2.80 -3.82
N PHE A 40 -14.07 -3.44 -2.66
CA PHE A 40 -12.79 -3.53 -1.98
C PHE A 40 -11.94 -4.72 -2.43
N MET A 41 -12.54 -5.82 -2.86
CA MET A 41 -11.82 -6.96 -3.43
C MET A 41 -11.23 -6.69 -4.81
N ILE A 42 -11.86 -5.83 -5.63
CA ILE A 42 -11.35 -5.52 -6.97
C ILE A 42 -10.02 -4.76 -6.93
N GLN A 43 -9.73 -4.02 -5.86
CA GLN A 43 -8.49 -3.26 -5.72
C GLN A 43 -7.26 -4.16 -5.64
N PRO A 44 -7.14 -5.08 -4.65
CA PRO A 44 -6.00 -6.00 -4.60
C PRO A 44 -5.98 -6.98 -5.78
N LEU A 45 -7.13 -7.39 -6.31
CA LEU A 45 -7.18 -8.21 -7.53
C LEU A 45 -6.60 -7.47 -8.74
N ALA A 46 -6.99 -6.21 -8.95
CA ALA A 46 -6.44 -5.39 -10.02
C ALA A 46 -4.93 -5.18 -9.86
N ALA A 47 -4.50 -4.93 -8.64
CA ALA A 47 -3.11 -4.77 -8.30
C ALA A 47 -2.28 -6.02 -8.62
N LYS A 48 -2.78 -7.20 -8.30
CA LYS A 48 -2.11 -8.46 -8.64
C LYS A 48 -2.02 -8.68 -10.14
N LEU A 49 -3.07 -8.29 -10.89
CA LEU A 49 -3.09 -8.39 -12.34
C LEU A 49 -2.08 -7.45 -13.02
N ILE A 50 -1.85 -6.24 -12.48
CA ILE A 50 -0.89 -5.29 -13.06
C ILE A 50 0.55 -5.51 -12.59
N LEU A 51 0.77 -6.33 -11.57
CA LEU A 51 2.09 -6.54 -10.97
C LEU A 51 3.18 -6.93 -11.98
N PRO A 52 2.93 -7.82 -12.97
CA PRO A 52 3.92 -8.17 -13.99
C PRO A 52 4.35 -7.01 -14.88
N SER A 53 3.47 -6.03 -15.11
CA SER A 53 3.74 -4.91 -16.04
C SER A 53 4.24 -3.63 -15.35
N TYR A 54 4.04 -3.48 -14.05
CA TYR A 54 4.31 -2.22 -13.33
C TYR A 54 5.12 -2.39 -12.04
N GLY A 55 5.37 -3.62 -11.63
CA GLY A 55 5.99 -3.91 -10.35
C GLY A 55 5.11 -3.58 -9.14
N GLY A 56 5.69 -3.64 -7.93
CA GLY A 56 5.01 -3.45 -6.64
C GLY A 56 5.39 -2.16 -5.90
N SER A 57 5.88 -1.13 -6.58
CA SER A 57 6.36 0.10 -5.94
C SER A 57 5.25 0.87 -5.19
N ALA A 58 5.64 1.67 -4.20
CA ALA A 58 4.74 2.55 -3.46
C ALA A 58 3.98 3.53 -4.38
N THR A 59 4.59 3.96 -5.48
CA THR A 59 3.99 4.86 -6.47
C THR A 59 2.88 4.17 -7.27
N VAL A 60 3.03 2.89 -7.62
CA VAL A 60 1.97 2.09 -8.27
C VAL A 60 0.73 2.05 -7.39
N TRP A 61 0.90 1.84 -6.07
CA TRP A 61 -0.20 1.81 -5.10
C TRP A 61 -0.86 3.17 -4.92
N SER A 62 -0.08 4.22 -4.75
CA SER A 62 -0.59 5.58 -4.55
C SER A 62 -1.34 6.06 -5.78
N THR A 63 -0.83 5.81 -6.99
CA THR A 63 -1.47 6.14 -8.26
C THR A 63 -2.76 5.35 -8.47
N SER A 64 -2.74 4.04 -8.20
CA SER A 64 -3.92 3.18 -8.27
C SER A 64 -5.01 3.64 -7.28
N SER A 65 -4.63 3.96 -6.05
CA SER A 65 -5.53 4.46 -5.01
C SER A 65 -6.15 5.79 -5.39
N LEU A 66 -5.39 6.70 -6.02
CA LEU A 66 -5.92 7.95 -6.55
C LEU A 66 -7.01 7.68 -7.60
N LEU A 67 -6.76 6.79 -8.56
CA LEU A 67 -7.78 6.44 -9.57
C LEU A 67 -9.05 5.89 -8.90
N PHE A 68 -8.91 4.96 -7.95
CA PHE A 68 -10.06 4.41 -7.22
C PHE A 68 -10.84 5.49 -6.47
N GLN A 69 -10.15 6.45 -5.85
CA GLN A 69 -10.81 7.58 -5.18
C GLN A 69 -11.51 8.52 -6.15
N LEU A 70 -10.93 8.78 -7.32
CA LEU A 70 -11.57 9.58 -8.38
C LEU A 70 -12.81 8.87 -8.96
N LEU A 71 -12.74 7.57 -9.20
CA LEU A 71 -13.88 6.77 -9.64
C LEU A 71 -14.99 6.71 -8.57
N LEU A 72 -14.61 6.62 -7.29
CA LEU A 72 -15.55 6.72 -6.17
C LEU A 72 -16.25 8.09 -6.16
N LEU A 73 -15.50 9.16 -6.36
CA LEU A 73 -16.06 10.52 -6.46
C LEU A 73 -17.03 10.65 -7.64
N ILE A 74 -16.67 10.14 -8.81
CA ILE A 74 -17.54 10.11 -10.01
C ILE A 74 -18.85 9.38 -9.70
N GLY A 75 -18.77 8.21 -9.05
CA GLY A 75 -19.95 7.45 -8.64
C GLY A 75 -20.84 8.22 -7.66
N TYR A 76 -20.25 8.94 -6.71
CA TYR A 76 -21.01 9.76 -5.76
C TYR A 76 -21.64 11.01 -6.40
N VAL A 77 -20.94 11.65 -7.35
CA VAL A 77 -21.51 12.72 -8.19
C VAL A 77 -22.73 12.19 -8.97
N TYR A 78 -22.57 11.04 -9.64
CA TYR A 78 -23.67 10.39 -10.36
C TYR A 78 -24.85 10.10 -9.41
N ALA A 79 -24.60 9.50 -8.24
CA ALA A 79 -25.65 9.19 -7.28
C ALA A 79 -26.39 10.46 -6.83
N HIS A 80 -25.65 11.54 -6.53
CA HIS A 80 -26.22 12.81 -6.10
C HIS A 80 -27.08 13.47 -7.21
N VAL A 81 -26.53 13.55 -8.42
CA VAL A 81 -27.21 14.22 -9.55
C VAL A 81 -28.40 13.39 -10.03
N SER A 82 -28.24 12.07 -10.21
CA SER A 82 -29.29 11.19 -10.74
C SER A 82 -30.48 11.07 -9.79
N THR A 83 -30.25 10.99 -8.47
CA THR A 83 -31.35 10.94 -7.48
C THR A 83 -32.16 12.23 -7.47
N ARG A 84 -31.52 13.39 -7.67
CA ARG A 84 -32.19 14.69 -7.71
C ARG A 84 -32.98 14.91 -9.02
N ARG A 85 -32.40 14.50 -10.17
CA ARG A 85 -33.01 14.80 -11.48
C ARG A 85 -34.04 13.76 -11.92
N LEU A 86 -33.84 12.47 -11.61
CA LEU A 86 -34.65 11.36 -12.07
C LEU A 86 -35.71 10.91 -11.07
N GLY A 87 -35.56 11.21 -9.78
CA GLY A 87 -36.46 10.82 -8.69
C GLY A 87 -36.67 9.30 -8.58
N ALA A 88 -37.55 8.89 -7.66
CA ALA A 88 -37.80 7.47 -7.33
C ALA A 88 -38.34 6.64 -8.52
N ARG A 89 -38.89 7.25 -9.56
CA ARG A 89 -39.47 6.53 -10.71
C ARG A 89 -38.41 6.11 -11.72
N TRP A 90 -37.52 6.99 -12.11
CA TRP A 90 -36.61 6.79 -13.24
C TRP A 90 -35.21 6.43 -12.85
N GLN A 91 -34.75 6.90 -11.65
CA GLN A 91 -33.40 6.69 -11.19
C GLN A 91 -33.04 5.19 -11.04
N PRO A 92 -33.89 4.31 -10.41
CA PRO A 92 -33.57 2.89 -10.33
C PRO A 92 -33.47 2.21 -11.70
N ARG A 93 -34.35 2.58 -12.67
CA ARG A 93 -34.31 2.02 -14.01
C ARG A 93 -33.08 2.42 -14.80
N ALA A 94 -32.73 3.72 -14.76
CA ALA A 94 -31.51 4.22 -15.39
C ALA A 94 -30.25 3.58 -14.79
N HIS A 95 -30.25 3.39 -13.46
CA HIS A 95 -29.13 2.78 -12.80
C HIS A 95 -28.97 1.28 -13.12
N LEU A 96 -30.06 0.52 -13.23
CA LEU A 96 -29.98 -0.88 -13.64
C LEU A 96 -29.44 -1.06 -15.08
N LEU A 97 -29.76 -0.12 -15.99
CA LEU A 97 -29.16 -0.10 -17.33
C LEU A 97 -27.65 0.19 -17.25
N LEU A 98 -27.24 1.16 -16.44
CA LEU A 98 -25.84 1.47 -16.23
C LEU A 98 -25.09 0.29 -15.59
N LEU A 99 -25.72 -0.40 -14.62
CA LEU A 99 -25.17 -1.56 -13.92
C LEU A 99 -24.95 -2.78 -14.84
N ALA A 100 -25.66 -2.86 -15.97
CA ALA A 100 -25.45 -3.92 -16.95
C ALA A 100 -24.21 -3.70 -17.85
N LEU A 101 -23.72 -2.46 -17.99
CA LEU A 101 -22.58 -2.17 -18.87
C LEU A 101 -21.28 -2.91 -18.47
N PRO A 102 -20.91 -3.06 -17.19
CA PRO A 102 -19.72 -3.83 -16.80
C PRO A 102 -19.71 -5.28 -17.28
N LEU A 103 -20.87 -5.88 -17.56
CA LEU A 103 -20.92 -7.25 -18.10
C LEU A 103 -20.16 -7.41 -19.43
N LEU A 104 -19.98 -6.31 -20.20
CA LEU A 104 -19.20 -6.30 -21.45
C LEU A 104 -17.69 -6.41 -21.20
N ALA A 105 -17.22 -6.10 -19.97
CA ALA A 105 -15.82 -6.12 -19.60
C ALA A 105 -15.46 -7.31 -18.67
N LEU A 106 -16.40 -8.21 -18.43
CA LEU A 106 -16.18 -9.40 -17.59
C LEU A 106 -15.85 -10.65 -18.44
N PRO A 107 -15.00 -11.56 -17.91
CA PRO A 107 -14.20 -11.43 -16.69
C PRO A 107 -13.09 -10.37 -16.84
N LEU A 108 -12.69 -9.75 -15.70
CA LEU A 108 -11.63 -8.73 -15.68
C LEU A 108 -10.37 -9.26 -16.36
N ALA A 109 -9.80 -8.52 -17.30
CA ALA A 109 -8.61 -8.90 -18.04
C ALA A 109 -7.69 -7.70 -18.23
N LEU A 110 -6.37 -7.96 -18.26
CA LEU A 110 -5.40 -6.96 -18.68
C LEU A 110 -5.64 -6.62 -20.15
N PRO A 111 -5.55 -5.34 -20.54
CA PRO A 111 -5.46 -4.95 -21.96
C PRO A 111 -4.22 -5.59 -22.62
N ALA A 112 -4.32 -5.88 -23.91
CA ALA A 112 -3.21 -6.52 -24.66
C ALA A 112 -1.90 -5.71 -24.60
N GLU A 113 -1.97 -4.39 -24.52
CA GLU A 113 -0.83 -3.49 -24.37
C GLU A 113 -0.84 -2.90 -22.94
N SER A 114 -0.48 -3.69 -21.93
CA SER A 114 -0.48 -3.23 -20.54
C SER A 114 0.85 -2.65 -20.09
N ALA A 115 1.98 -3.14 -20.59
CA ALA A 115 3.30 -2.63 -20.27
C ALA A 115 3.52 -1.23 -20.89
N PRO A 116 4.10 -0.27 -20.14
CA PRO A 116 4.40 1.05 -20.67
C PRO A 116 5.56 0.95 -21.67
N PRO A 117 5.47 1.61 -22.86
CA PRO A 117 6.64 1.81 -23.70
C PRO A 117 7.74 2.59 -22.99
N ALA A 118 8.99 2.38 -23.34
CA ALA A 118 10.15 2.99 -22.68
C ALA A 118 10.13 4.54 -22.66
N ASP A 119 9.52 5.16 -23.66
CA ASP A 119 9.38 6.62 -23.82
C ASP A 119 8.07 7.18 -23.20
N ALA A 120 7.18 6.31 -22.70
CA ALA A 120 5.90 6.71 -22.16
C ALA A 120 5.96 6.99 -20.64
N SER A 121 5.07 7.89 -20.15
CA SER A 121 4.91 8.08 -18.72
C SER A 121 4.26 6.84 -18.07
N PRO A 122 4.96 6.11 -17.18
CA PRO A 122 4.41 4.92 -16.53
C PRO A 122 3.13 5.24 -15.74
N VAL A 123 3.04 6.43 -15.12
CA VAL A 123 1.87 6.88 -14.36
C VAL A 123 0.63 6.98 -15.25
N LEU A 124 0.74 7.65 -16.41
CA LEU A 124 -0.40 7.82 -17.32
C LEU A 124 -0.82 6.48 -17.94
N TRP A 125 0.16 5.63 -18.23
CA TRP A 125 -0.09 4.29 -18.78
C TRP A 125 -0.78 3.38 -17.77
N LEU A 126 -0.35 3.41 -16.51
CA LEU A 126 -1.00 2.71 -15.40
C LEU A 126 -2.45 3.16 -15.21
N LEU A 127 -2.69 4.48 -15.20
CA LEU A 127 -4.06 5.03 -15.10
C LEU A 127 -4.95 4.57 -16.27
N ARG A 128 -4.42 4.56 -17.51
CA ARG A 128 -5.13 4.03 -18.70
C ARG A 128 -5.46 2.55 -18.52
N THR A 129 -4.47 1.73 -18.15
CA THR A 129 -4.63 0.28 -17.98
C THR A 129 -5.69 -0.05 -16.93
N LEU A 130 -5.61 0.58 -15.77
CA LEU A 130 -6.61 0.40 -14.70
C LEU A 130 -7.99 0.91 -15.11
N LEU A 131 -8.06 2.05 -15.80
CA LEU A 131 -9.35 2.60 -16.27
C LEU A 131 -10.04 1.66 -17.25
N LEU A 132 -9.29 1.06 -18.17
CA LEU A 132 -9.84 0.10 -19.14
C LEU A 132 -10.22 -1.22 -18.48
N MET A 133 -9.42 -1.71 -17.54
CA MET A 133 -9.62 -3.01 -16.89
C MET A 133 -10.76 -2.97 -15.86
N VAL A 134 -10.72 -2.00 -14.93
CA VAL A 134 -11.63 -1.97 -13.76
C VAL A 134 -12.44 -0.68 -13.64
N GLY A 135 -12.19 0.32 -14.48
CA GLY A 135 -12.80 1.65 -14.32
C GLY A 135 -14.32 1.63 -14.31
N LEU A 136 -14.94 0.96 -15.29
CA LEU A 136 -16.39 0.89 -15.39
C LEU A 136 -17.04 0.06 -14.26
N PRO A 137 -16.62 -1.18 -13.97
CA PRO A 137 -17.15 -1.94 -12.84
C PRO A 137 -16.96 -1.21 -11.50
N PHE A 138 -15.80 -0.62 -11.27
CA PHE A 138 -15.54 0.12 -10.05
C PHE A 138 -16.43 1.36 -9.91
N ALA A 139 -16.54 2.18 -10.95
CA ALA A 139 -17.35 3.39 -10.94
C ALA A 139 -18.84 3.08 -10.68
N VAL A 140 -19.35 1.98 -11.23
CA VAL A 140 -20.75 1.57 -11.00
C VAL A 140 -20.94 1.02 -9.58
N LEU A 141 -20.05 0.17 -9.09
CA LEU A 141 -20.08 -0.33 -7.70
C LEU A 141 -20.00 0.82 -6.68
N SER A 142 -19.18 1.84 -6.94
CA SER A 142 -19.00 2.98 -6.04
C SER A 142 -20.29 3.76 -5.77
N THR A 143 -21.27 3.70 -6.68
CA THR A 143 -22.57 4.34 -6.51
C THR A 143 -23.44 3.69 -5.44
N THR A 144 -23.15 2.42 -5.08
CA THR A 144 -24.01 1.56 -4.26
C THR A 144 -24.34 2.18 -2.90
N GLY A 145 -23.32 2.67 -2.17
CA GLY A 145 -23.51 3.23 -0.84
C GLY A 145 -24.59 4.32 -0.76
N PRO A 146 -24.46 5.43 -1.48
CA PRO A 146 -25.46 6.50 -1.45
C PRO A 146 -26.79 6.13 -2.13
N LEU A 147 -26.79 5.31 -3.20
CA LEU A 147 -28.02 4.93 -3.90
C LEU A 147 -28.89 3.98 -3.07
N ILE A 148 -28.31 2.95 -2.50
CA ILE A 148 -29.01 1.95 -1.69
C ILE A 148 -29.69 2.61 -0.47
N GLN A 149 -29.03 3.53 0.20
CA GLN A 149 -29.61 4.28 1.31
C GLN A 149 -30.77 5.14 0.84
N ARG A 150 -30.66 5.79 -0.33
CA ARG A 150 -31.73 6.58 -0.89
C ARG A 150 -32.91 5.72 -1.35
N TRP A 151 -32.66 4.57 -1.99
CA TRP A 151 -33.70 3.64 -2.38
C TRP A 151 -34.41 3.02 -1.17
N TYR A 152 -33.66 2.74 -0.11
CA TYR A 152 -34.27 2.26 1.15
C TYR A 152 -35.23 3.28 1.76
N ALA A 153 -34.84 4.56 1.77
CA ALA A 153 -35.72 5.64 2.20
C ALA A 153 -37.00 5.70 1.34
N TRP A 154 -36.92 5.42 0.06
CA TRP A 154 -38.07 5.35 -0.84
C TRP A 154 -38.87 4.03 -0.75
N SER A 155 -38.32 2.94 -0.20
CA SER A 155 -39.00 1.65 -0.10
C SER A 155 -40.10 1.61 0.96
N GLY A 156 -40.02 2.46 1.98
CA GLY A 156 -40.90 2.44 3.14
C GLY A 156 -40.69 1.24 4.06
N GLY A 157 -39.52 0.62 4.02
CA GLY A 157 -39.11 -0.45 4.92
C GLY A 157 -38.96 0.02 6.39
N PRO A 158 -38.72 -0.90 7.34
CA PRO A 158 -38.49 -0.57 8.74
C PRO A 158 -37.31 0.41 8.88
N ARG A 159 -37.49 1.49 9.66
CA ARG A 159 -36.49 2.58 9.81
C ARG A 159 -36.10 3.25 8.48
N SER A 160 -36.98 3.31 7.50
CA SER A 160 -36.72 4.04 6.25
C SER A 160 -36.39 5.52 6.44
N ASP A 161 -36.79 6.12 7.57
CA ASP A 161 -36.47 7.48 7.96
C ASP A 161 -35.04 7.64 8.52
N ASP A 162 -34.35 6.55 8.88
CA ASP A 162 -32.96 6.53 9.31
C ASP A 162 -32.19 5.35 8.67
N PRO A 163 -31.79 5.46 7.37
CA PRO A 163 -31.13 4.41 6.64
C PRO A 163 -29.64 4.21 6.98
N TYR A 164 -29.11 4.94 7.97
CA TYR A 164 -27.69 4.92 8.33
C TYR A 164 -27.17 3.55 8.82
N PHE A 165 -28.06 2.62 9.24
CA PHE A 165 -27.63 1.26 9.57
C PHE A 165 -27.04 0.51 8.36
N LEU A 166 -27.45 0.86 7.13
CA LEU A 166 -26.90 0.30 5.89
C LEU A 166 -25.44 0.72 5.69
N PHE A 167 -25.06 1.89 6.20
CA PHE A 167 -23.67 2.34 6.16
C PHE A 167 -22.74 1.44 7.00
N ALA A 168 -23.22 0.96 8.15
CA ALA A 168 -22.46 -0.03 8.95
C ALA A 168 -22.28 -1.34 8.17
N GLY A 169 -23.34 -1.80 7.46
CA GLY A 169 -23.28 -2.97 6.57
C GLY A 169 -22.29 -2.79 5.41
N SER A 170 -22.28 -1.59 4.80
CA SER A 170 -21.31 -1.23 3.75
C SER A 170 -19.88 -1.29 4.27
N ASN A 171 -19.58 -0.64 5.37
CA ASN A 171 -18.24 -0.61 5.95
C ASN A 171 -17.76 -2.00 6.39
N MET A 172 -18.66 -2.83 6.95
CA MET A 172 -18.34 -4.21 7.28
C MET A 172 -18.03 -5.03 6.02
N GLY A 173 -18.82 -4.84 4.92
CA GLY A 173 -18.55 -5.47 3.63
C GLY A 173 -17.19 -5.06 3.07
N SER A 174 -16.86 -3.77 3.12
CA SER A 174 -15.56 -3.24 2.70
C SER A 174 -14.41 -3.85 3.49
N PHE A 175 -14.53 -3.88 4.80
CA PHE A 175 -13.52 -4.43 5.71
C PHE A 175 -13.30 -5.94 5.48
N VAL A 176 -14.40 -6.70 5.40
CA VAL A 176 -14.35 -8.15 5.13
C VAL A 176 -13.78 -8.41 3.73
N GLY A 177 -14.24 -7.68 2.70
CA GLY A 177 -13.75 -7.81 1.33
C GLY A 177 -12.25 -7.55 1.21
N LEU A 178 -11.75 -6.50 1.88
CA LEU A 178 -10.33 -6.18 1.89
C LEU A 178 -9.49 -7.26 2.57
N LEU A 179 -9.87 -7.70 3.77
CA LEU A 179 -9.10 -8.69 4.53
C LEU A 179 -9.25 -10.12 3.99
N ALA A 180 -10.41 -10.46 3.43
CA ALA A 180 -10.58 -11.78 2.82
C ALA A 180 -9.62 -12.01 1.65
N TYR A 181 -9.18 -10.94 0.97
CA TYR A 181 -8.30 -11.09 -0.18
C TYR A 181 -6.96 -11.75 0.20
N PRO A 182 -6.08 -11.15 1.02
CA PRO A 182 -4.78 -11.73 1.36
C PRO A 182 -4.87 -13.02 2.19
N PHE A 183 -5.90 -13.17 3.05
CA PHE A 183 -5.98 -14.28 3.99
C PHE A 183 -6.79 -15.48 3.52
N ALA A 184 -7.65 -15.33 2.52
CA ALA A 184 -8.49 -16.42 2.04
C ALA A 184 -8.51 -16.54 0.51
N ILE A 185 -8.65 -15.44 -0.23
CA ILE A 185 -8.85 -15.50 -1.67
C ILE A 185 -7.54 -15.79 -2.40
N GLU A 186 -6.50 -15.01 -2.12
CA GLU A 186 -5.19 -15.17 -2.73
C GLU A 186 -4.54 -16.54 -2.42
N PRO A 187 -4.56 -17.05 -1.16
CA PRO A 187 -3.96 -18.34 -0.86
C PRO A 187 -4.74 -19.55 -1.41
N LEU A 188 -6.04 -19.40 -1.72
CA LEU A 188 -6.89 -20.54 -2.08
C LEU A 188 -7.29 -20.59 -3.55
N LEU A 189 -7.20 -19.48 -4.27
CA LEU A 189 -7.70 -19.38 -5.64
C LEU A 189 -6.64 -18.84 -6.60
N THR A 190 -6.59 -19.41 -7.80
CA THR A 190 -5.79 -18.85 -8.90
C THR A 190 -6.38 -17.52 -9.39
N LEU A 191 -5.61 -16.69 -10.07
CA LEU A 191 -6.09 -15.41 -10.63
C LEU A 191 -7.29 -15.60 -11.57
N THR A 192 -7.26 -16.66 -12.38
CA THR A 192 -8.38 -17.03 -13.25
C THR A 192 -9.63 -17.37 -12.44
N GLN A 193 -9.51 -18.12 -11.36
CA GLN A 193 -10.61 -18.42 -10.45
C GLN A 193 -11.11 -17.17 -9.71
N GLN A 194 -10.21 -16.31 -9.26
CA GLN A 194 -10.56 -15.05 -8.60
C GLN A 194 -11.37 -14.13 -9.52
N ARG A 195 -10.92 -13.94 -10.76
CA ARG A 195 -11.62 -13.14 -11.79
C ARG A 195 -13.00 -13.69 -12.09
N THR A 196 -13.13 -15.01 -12.21
CA THR A 196 -14.40 -15.71 -12.46
C THR A 196 -15.35 -15.60 -11.27
N ALA A 197 -14.86 -15.88 -10.05
CA ALA A 197 -15.65 -15.78 -8.81
C ALA A 197 -16.15 -14.34 -8.57
N TRP A 198 -15.27 -13.35 -8.79
CA TRP A 198 -15.66 -11.95 -8.69
C TRP A 198 -16.75 -11.58 -9.72
N SER A 199 -16.64 -12.08 -10.96
CA SER A 199 -17.64 -11.85 -12.02
C SER A 199 -18.99 -12.46 -11.69
N ILE A 200 -19.01 -13.69 -11.17
CA ILE A 200 -20.25 -14.36 -10.71
C ILE A 200 -20.88 -13.58 -9.54
N ALA A 201 -20.07 -13.15 -8.57
CA ALA A 201 -20.55 -12.35 -7.45
C ALA A 201 -21.07 -10.98 -7.87
N PHE A 202 -20.48 -10.37 -8.92
CA PHE A 202 -21.01 -9.13 -9.54
C PHE A 202 -22.40 -9.34 -10.18
N VAL A 203 -22.60 -10.45 -10.87
CA VAL A 203 -23.93 -10.80 -11.43
C VAL A 203 -24.94 -11.01 -10.28
N ALA A 204 -24.57 -11.71 -9.23
CA ALA A 204 -25.43 -11.87 -8.04
C ALA A 204 -25.77 -10.51 -7.40
N PHE A 205 -24.79 -9.61 -7.28
CA PHE A 205 -25.01 -8.25 -6.82
C PHE A 205 -25.99 -7.47 -7.72
N MET A 206 -25.86 -7.59 -9.03
CA MET A 206 -26.76 -6.97 -10.00
C MET A 206 -28.22 -7.47 -9.83
N LEU A 207 -28.41 -8.77 -9.59
CA LEU A 207 -29.74 -9.34 -9.33
C LEU A 207 -30.33 -8.81 -8.01
N LEU A 208 -29.51 -8.72 -6.95
CA LEU A 208 -29.93 -8.13 -5.68
C LEU A 208 -30.28 -6.64 -5.80
N MET A 209 -29.51 -5.86 -6.58
CA MET A 209 -29.85 -4.48 -6.91
C MET A 209 -31.17 -4.38 -7.66
N GLY A 210 -31.43 -5.30 -8.61
CA GLY A 210 -32.71 -5.40 -9.30
C GLY A 210 -33.87 -5.67 -8.33
N ALA A 211 -33.68 -6.61 -7.40
CA ALA A 211 -34.66 -6.89 -6.34
C ALA A 211 -34.92 -5.68 -5.44
N CYS A 212 -33.86 -4.94 -5.05
CA CYS A 212 -34.02 -3.68 -4.31
C CYS A 212 -34.82 -2.65 -5.11
N ALA A 213 -34.54 -2.47 -6.39
CA ALA A 213 -35.25 -1.53 -7.26
C ALA A 213 -36.77 -1.82 -7.36
N LEU A 214 -37.17 -3.12 -7.32
CA LEU A 214 -38.57 -3.53 -7.32
C LEU A 214 -39.34 -3.13 -6.05
N THR A 215 -38.64 -2.91 -4.94
CA THR A 215 -39.24 -2.48 -3.66
C THR A 215 -39.47 -0.97 -3.59
N VAL A 216 -38.81 -0.19 -4.47
CA VAL A 216 -38.94 1.27 -4.49
C VAL A 216 -40.38 1.66 -4.90
N ARG A 217 -41.10 2.30 -3.98
CA ARG A 217 -42.47 2.72 -4.17
C ARG A 217 -42.55 4.19 -4.61
N ARG A 218 -43.58 4.56 -5.35
CA ARG A 218 -43.95 5.95 -5.59
C ARG A 218 -44.50 6.58 -4.29
N ARG A 219 -43.60 7.00 -3.42
CA ARG A 219 -43.99 7.90 -2.33
C ARG A 219 -43.77 9.31 -2.87
N GLU A 220 -44.79 10.17 -2.78
CA GLU A 220 -44.61 11.59 -3.03
C GLU A 220 -43.39 12.07 -2.22
N ASP A 221 -42.50 12.77 -2.91
CA ASP A 221 -41.16 13.05 -2.39
C ASP A 221 -41.25 14.13 -1.28
N ARG A 222 -41.80 13.76 -0.11
CA ARG A 222 -41.77 14.61 1.10
C ARG A 222 -40.38 15.15 1.41
N SER A 223 -39.33 14.50 0.86
CA SER A 223 -37.97 14.98 1.00
C SER A 223 -37.68 16.24 0.18
N ALA A 224 -38.39 16.52 -0.90
CA ALA A 224 -38.23 17.80 -1.61
C ALA A 224 -38.75 18.97 -0.76
N ASP A 225 -39.88 18.76 -0.08
CA ASP A 225 -40.45 19.78 0.81
C ASP A 225 -39.62 19.94 2.11
N VAL A 226 -39.03 18.85 2.60
CA VAL A 226 -38.13 18.87 3.77
C VAL A 226 -36.78 19.52 3.43
N VAL A 227 -36.23 19.29 2.23
CA VAL A 227 -35.01 19.97 1.75
C VAL A 227 -35.24 21.48 1.60
N ALA A 228 -36.43 21.89 1.17
CA ALA A 228 -36.81 23.31 1.11
C ALA A 228 -37.03 23.95 2.49
N ALA A 229 -37.37 23.15 3.52
CA ALA A 229 -37.68 23.63 4.88
C ALA A 229 -36.46 23.59 5.84
N THR A 230 -35.40 22.76 5.56
CA THR A 230 -34.20 22.68 6.40
C THR A 230 -33.10 23.55 5.84
N ALA A 231 -32.52 24.41 6.71
CA ALA A 231 -31.34 25.18 6.32
C ALA A 231 -30.19 24.24 5.91
N GLY A 232 -29.64 24.45 4.73
CA GLY A 232 -28.50 23.69 4.22
C GLY A 232 -27.25 23.87 5.08
N PRO A 233 -26.26 22.96 5.02
CA PRO A 233 -25.01 23.08 5.76
C PRO A 233 -24.28 24.36 5.33
N SER A 234 -23.66 25.05 6.30
CA SER A 234 -22.88 26.24 6.01
C SER A 234 -21.58 25.89 5.26
N ALA A 235 -21.03 26.84 4.50
CA ALA A 235 -19.75 26.65 3.79
C ALA A 235 -18.62 26.23 4.74
N ARG A 236 -18.59 26.78 5.97
CA ARG A 236 -17.64 26.37 7.01
C ARG A 236 -17.80 24.89 7.39
N GLN A 237 -19.02 24.40 7.53
CA GLN A 237 -19.30 23.01 7.87
C GLN A 237 -18.88 22.06 6.73
N VAL A 238 -19.18 22.43 5.48
CA VAL A 238 -18.73 21.70 4.29
C VAL A 238 -17.20 21.63 4.23
N GLY A 239 -16.50 22.75 4.46
CA GLY A 239 -15.04 22.80 4.51
C GLY A 239 -14.43 21.91 5.62
N LEU A 240 -15.08 21.88 6.80
CA LEU A 240 -14.64 21.00 7.90
C LEU A 240 -14.87 19.52 7.58
N TRP A 241 -15.97 19.14 6.94
CA TRP A 241 -16.17 17.77 6.49
C TRP A 241 -15.12 17.34 5.48
N CYS A 242 -14.80 18.20 4.51
CA CYS A 242 -13.73 17.95 3.55
C CYS A 242 -12.39 17.74 4.25
N LEU A 243 -12.02 18.62 5.18
CA LEU A 243 -10.77 18.54 5.95
C LEU A 243 -10.68 17.27 6.81
N TRP A 244 -11.76 16.91 7.51
CA TRP A 244 -11.80 15.70 8.35
C TRP A 244 -11.82 14.41 7.54
N ALA A 245 -12.19 14.45 6.26
CA ALA A 245 -12.03 13.33 5.34
C ALA A 245 -10.64 13.32 4.67
N PHE A 246 -10.09 14.50 4.35
CA PHE A 246 -8.77 14.67 3.75
C PHE A 246 -7.63 14.14 4.65
N LEU A 247 -7.59 14.57 5.91
CA LEU A 247 -6.47 14.25 6.80
C LEU A 247 -6.25 12.75 7.00
N PRO A 248 -7.27 11.92 7.34
CA PRO A 248 -7.05 10.48 7.51
C PRO A 248 -6.78 9.77 6.19
N SER A 249 -7.33 10.24 5.06
CA SER A 249 -7.03 9.69 3.74
C SER A 249 -5.58 9.97 3.34
N SER A 250 -5.11 11.21 3.53
CA SER A 250 -3.72 11.57 3.29
C SER A 250 -2.77 10.81 4.21
N LEU A 251 -3.08 10.69 5.51
CA LEU A 251 -2.25 9.94 6.46
C LEU A 251 -2.15 8.46 6.09
N MET A 252 -3.24 7.84 5.67
CA MET A 252 -3.25 6.43 5.24
C MET A 252 -2.32 6.21 4.05
N LEU A 253 -2.41 7.04 3.02
CA LEU A 253 -1.55 6.92 1.82
C LEU A 253 -0.09 7.28 2.11
N ALA A 254 0.14 8.36 2.84
CA ALA A 254 1.48 8.78 3.23
C ALA A 254 2.17 7.76 4.14
N ALA A 255 1.45 7.19 5.12
CA ALA A 255 1.97 6.10 5.96
C ALA A 255 2.26 4.84 5.14
N THR A 256 1.42 4.52 4.15
CA THR A 256 1.67 3.41 3.23
C THR A 256 2.97 3.61 2.46
N ALA A 257 3.16 4.79 1.86
CA ALA A 257 4.38 5.12 1.13
C ALA A 257 5.61 5.05 2.05
N HIS A 258 5.56 5.68 3.23
CA HIS A 258 6.64 5.66 4.21
C HIS A 258 6.99 4.23 4.69
N LEU A 259 5.98 3.43 5.02
CA LEU A 259 6.19 2.05 5.46
C LEU A 259 6.82 1.20 4.36
N SER A 260 6.35 1.33 3.12
CA SER A 260 6.81 0.50 2.00
C SER A 260 8.17 0.94 1.45
N THR A 261 8.55 2.23 1.60
CA THR A 261 9.83 2.75 1.09
C THR A 261 10.92 2.75 2.14
N ASP A 262 10.60 3.20 3.38
CA ASP A 262 11.62 3.50 4.37
C ASP A 262 11.74 2.44 5.49
N ILE A 263 10.76 1.54 5.64
CA ILE A 263 10.73 0.62 6.80
C ILE A 263 10.76 -0.84 6.38
N ALA A 264 9.83 -1.27 5.52
CA ALA A 264 9.76 -2.65 5.05
C ALA A 264 8.99 -2.74 3.73
N ALA A 265 9.66 -3.12 2.66
CA ALA A 265 9.04 -3.33 1.36
C ALA A 265 8.37 -4.72 1.30
N VAL A 266 7.31 -4.89 2.09
CA VAL A 266 6.52 -6.13 2.12
C VAL A 266 5.33 -6.02 1.17
N PRO A 267 5.18 -6.91 0.19
CA PRO A 267 3.98 -6.98 -0.63
C PRO A 267 2.71 -7.04 0.24
N LEU A 268 1.65 -6.36 -0.18
CA LEU A 268 0.39 -6.25 0.56
C LEU A 268 0.47 -5.48 1.89
N LEU A 269 1.61 -4.90 2.29
CA LEU A 269 1.70 -4.09 3.50
C LEU A 269 0.68 -2.93 3.50
N TRP A 270 0.36 -2.38 2.33
CA TRP A 270 -0.63 -1.32 2.14
C TRP A 270 -2.05 -1.70 2.61
N VAL A 271 -2.36 -3.00 2.68
CA VAL A 271 -3.66 -3.48 3.20
C VAL A 271 -3.86 -3.10 4.66
N LEU A 272 -2.79 -3.09 5.46
CA LEU A 272 -2.88 -2.81 6.91
C LEU A 272 -3.29 -1.35 7.22
N PRO A 273 -2.64 -0.31 6.67
CA PRO A 273 -3.09 1.07 6.84
C PRO A 273 -4.53 1.29 6.31
N LEU A 274 -4.88 0.70 5.17
CA LEU A 274 -6.23 0.79 4.62
C LEU A 274 -7.27 0.09 5.50
N ALA A 275 -6.95 -1.08 6.05
CA ALA A 275 -7.82 -1.79 7.00
C ALA A 275 -8.02 -0.97 8.29
N ALA A 276 -6.96 -0.38 8.85
CA ALA A 276 -7.03 0.50 10.00
C ALA A 276 -7.90 1.75 9.74
N TYR A 277 -7.75 2.35 8.55
CA TYR A 277 -8.58 3.45 8.09
C TYR A 277 -10.07 3.05 8.00
N LEU A 278 -10.39 1.90 7.38
CA LEU A 278 -11.77 1.41 7.29
C LEU A 278 -12.35 1.05 8.67
N ALA A 279 -11.56 0.38 9.52
CA ALA A 279 -11.96 0.06 10.89
C ALA A 279 -12.31 1.33 11.67
N SER A 280 -11.55 2.41 11.48
CA SER A 280 -11.80 3.70 12.13
C SER A 280 -13.15 4.31 11.71
N PHE A 281 -13.58 4.14 10.45
CA PHE A 281 -14.93 4.52 9.99
C PHE A 281 -16.01 3.68 10.67
N VAL A 282 -15.85 2.34 10.67
CA VAL A 282 -16.80 1.41 11.31
C VAL A 282 -17.01 1.81 12.78
N LEU A 283 -15.90 1.97 13.51
CA LEU A 283 -15.93 2.28 14.94
C LEU A 283 -16.52 3.66 15.23
N ALA A 284 -16.24 4.67 14.41
CA ALA A 284 -16.74 6.02 14.60
C ALA A 284 -18.25 6.12 14.33
N PHE A 285 -18.73 5.49 13.25
CA PHE A 285 -20.14 5.56 12.87
C PHE A 285 -21.04 4.56 13.62
N ALA A 286 -20.48 3.51 14.21
CA ALA A 286 -21.21 2.61 15.13
C ALA A 286 -21.56 3.27 16.47
N ARG A 287 -20.88 4.35 16.84
CA ARG A 287 -21.15 5.07 18.10
C ARG A 287 -22.37 5.97 17.96
N THR A 288 -23.26 5.88 18.94
CA THR A 288 -24.47 6.71 19.05
C THR A 288 -24.23 8.05 19.77
N SER A 289 -23.00 8.34 20.19
CA SER A 289 -22.66 9.56 20.93
C SER A 289 -22.92 10.82 20.10
N ARG A 290 -23.61 11.77 20.68
CA ARG A 290 -23.92 13.08 20.06
C ARG A 290 -22.81 14.11 20.22
N SER A 291 -21.74 13.79 20.92
CA SER A 291 -20.62 14.72 21.15
C SER A 291 -19.27 14.00 21.10
N VAL A 292 -18.27 14.65 20.51
CA VAL A 292 -16.88 14.17 20.52
C VAL A 292 -16.15 14.82 21.68
N SER A 293 -15.69 13.99 22.62
CA SER A 293 -14.92 14.47 23.77
C SER A 293 -13.48 14.79 23.38
N PRO A 294 -12.91 15.92 23.83
CA PRO A 294 -11.47 16.18 23.72
C PRO A 294 -10.62 15.06 24.35
N ARG A 295 -11.17 14.37 25.36
CA ARG A 295 -10.51 13.22 26.01
C ARG A 295 -10.31 12.04 25.10
N LEU A 296 -11.00 12.00 23.97
CA LEU A 296 -10.86 10.97 22.95
C LEU A 296 -9.92 11.44 21.85
N VAL A 297 -10.14 12.62 21.29
CA VAL A 297 -9.39 13.13 20.13
C VAL A 297 -7.94 13.46 20.47
N VAL A 298 -7.72 14.12 21.62
CA VAL A 298 -6.38 14.59 22.02
C VAL A 298 -5.36 13.45 22.17
N PRO A 299 -5.66 12.34 22.89
CA PRO A 299 -4.72 11.21 22.98
C PRO A 299 -4.45 10.53 21.61
N CYS A 300 -5.49 10.42 20.77
CA CYS A 300 -5.34 9.84 19.43
C CYS A 300 -4.37 10.67 18.57
N VAL A 301 -4.56 11.98 18.54
CA VAL A 301 -3.68 12.92 17.82
C VAL A 301 -2.27 12.89 18.41
N ALA A 302 -2.14 12.93 19.74
CA ALA A 302 -0.85 12.89 20.42
C ALA A 302 -0.07 11.60 20.08
N PHE A 303 -0.74 10.45 20.13
CA PHE A 303 -0.13 9.17 19.75
C PHE A 303 0.35 9.20 18.29
N ALA A 304 -0.50 9.63 17.36
CA ALA A 304 -0.17 9.64 15.94
C ALA A 304 1.00 10.59 15.62
N VAL A 305 1.02 11.79 16.21
CA VAL A 305 2.13 12.75 16.05
C VAL A 305 3.41 12.18 16.64
N THR A 306 3.36 11.59 17.85
CA THR A 306 4.55 11.00 18.48
C THR A 306 5.11 9.85 17.63
N THR A 307 4.25 8.96 17.15
CA THR A 307 4.67 7.87 16.26
C THR A 307 5.34 8.40 15.01
N GLY A 308 4.76 9.42 14.35
CA GLY A 308 5.32 10.00 13.13
C GLY A 308 6.69 10.66 13.36
N VAL A 309 6.87 11.38 14.48
CA VAL A 309 8.16 11.98 14.84
C VAL A 309 9.21 10.91 15.12
N VAL A 310 8.86 9.86 15.87
CA VAL A 310 9.79 8.76 16.19
C VAL A 310 10.20 8.01 14.92
N SER A 311 9.25 7.71 14.04
CA SER A 311 9.53 7.04 12.75
C SER A 311 10.48 7.86 11.87
N GLY A 312 10.40 9.20 11.93
CA GLY A 312 11.27 10.09 11.15
C GLY A 312 12.69 10.24 11.70
N LEU A 313 12.86 10.04 13.01
CA LEU A 313 14.16 10.24 13.67
C LEU A 313 15.04 8.98 13.65
N GLY A 314 14.50 7.80 13.39
CA GLY A 314 15.20 6.56 13.68
C GLY A 314 14.98 5.39 12.72
N SER A 315 14.85 5.63 11.41
CA SER A 315 14.60 4.53 10.48
C SER A 315 15.69 3.45 10.51
N THR A 316 16.95 3.80 10.58
CA THR A 316 18.08 2.84 10.70
C THR A 316 18.22 2.26 12.11
N ALA A 317 18.03 3.08 13.13
CA ALA A 317 18.11 2.67 14.54
C ALA A 317 16.94 1.76 14.97
N LEU A 318 15.82 1.78 14.25
CA LEU A 318 14.62 1.00 14.55
C LEU A 318 14.56 -0.34 13.78
N ALA A 319 15.57 -0.66 12.97
CA ALA A 319 15.62 -1.90 12.20
C ALA A 319 15.31 -3.17 13.03
N PRO A 320 15.83 -3.35 14.28
CA PRO A 320 15.49 -4.50 15.11
C PRO A 320 14.03 -4.52 15.59
N LEU A 321 13.30 -3.40 15.45
CA LEU A 321 11.94 -3.19 15.94
C LEU A 321 10.93 -2.98 14.80
N VAL A 322 11.24 -3.42 13.57
CA VAL A 322 10.41 -3.18 12.37
C VAL A 322 8.94 -3.52 12.60
N ALA A 323 8.63 -4.68 13.16
CA ALA A 323 7.24 -5.09 13.42
C ALA A 323 6.51 -4.12 14.38
N VAL A 324 7.22 -3.59 15.40
CA VAL A 324 6.68 -2.61 16.36
C VAL A 324 6.43 -1.28 15.67
N VAL A 325 7.37 -0.84 14.82
CA VAL A 325 7.24 0.43 14.07
C VAL A 325 6.09 0.35 13.07
N VAL A 326 5.99 -0.74 12.32
CA VAL A 326 4.87 -1.00 11.40
C VAL A 326 3.56 -0.99 12.17
N GLY A 327 3.45 -1.76 13.27
CA GLY A 327 2.26 -1.82 14.11
C GLY A 327 1.87 -0.45 14.70
N ALA A 328 2.83 0.34 15.16
CA ALA A 328 2.59 1.69 15.68
C ALA A 328 2.08 2.65 14.60
N ASN A 329 2.66 2.60 13.38
CA ASN A 329 2.20 3.42 12.26
C ASN A 329 0.79 3.03 11.81
N VAL A 330 0.49 1.75 11.67
CA VAL A 330 -0.85 1.26 11.36
C VAL A 330 -1.86 1.69 12.42
N LEU A 331 -1.52 1.55 13.70
CA LEU A 331 -2.36 2.03 14.81
C LEU A 331 -2.54 3.55 14.77
N SER A 332 -1.49 4.29 14.41
CA SER A 332 -1.52 5.75 14.21
C SER A 332 -2.57 6.15 13.16
N VAL A 333 -2.60 5.49 12.01
CA VAL A 333 -3.64 5.69 10.98
C VAL A 333 -5.03 5.39 11.55
N GLY A 334 -5.18 4.28 12.28
CA GLY A 334 -6.44 3.89 12.90
C GLY A 334 -6.96 4.91 13.92
N VAL A 335 -6.13 5.36 14.85
CA VAL A 335 -6.57 6.29 15.95
C VAL A 335 -6.75 7.71 15.44
N ALA A 336 -5.89 8.22 14.54
CA ALA A 336 -6.08 9.54 13.92
C ALA A 336 -7.31 9.53 13.00
N GLY A 337 -7.48 8.46 12.20
CA GLY A 337 -8.69 8.23 11.42
C GLY A 337 -9.94 8.22 12.29
N PHE A 338 -9.91 7.49 13.40
CA PHE A 338 -11.04 7.45 14.35
C PHE A 338 -11.37 8.83 14.93
N ALA A 339 -10.37 9.64 15.28
CA ALA A 339 -10.58 11.00 15.74
C ALA A 339 -11.27 11.88 14.69
N ALA A 340 -10.85 11.79 13.43
CA ALA A 340 -11.45 12.53 12.32
C ALA A 340 -12.87 12.05 11.99
N HIS A 341 -13.04 10.73 11.84
CA HIS A 341 -14.33 10.12 11.50
C HIS A 341 -15.37 10.28 12.60
N ALA A 342 -14.97 10.31 13.88
CA ALA A 342 -15.87 10.62 14.98
C ALA A 342 -16.42 12.06 14.87
N ARG A 343 -15.60 13.02 14.42
CA ARG A 343 -16.05 14.39 14.15
C ARG A 343 -17.02 14.44 12.96
N LEU A 344 -16.76 13.68 11.90
CA LEU A 344 -17.71 13.53 10.78
C LEU A 344 -19.02 12.92 11.25
N ALA A 345 -18.99 11.83 12.03
CA ALA A 345 -20.17 11.12 12.50
C ALA A 345 -21.07 11.99 13.38
N VAL A 346 -20.49 12.83 14.24
CA VAL A 346 -21.25 13.76 15.10
C VAL A 346 -21.83 14.93 14.31
N SER A 347 -21.14 15.39 13.27
CA SER A 347 -21.55 16.55 12.46
C SER A 347 -22.41 16.17 11.25
N ARG A 348 -22.81 14.90 11.13
CA ARG A 348 -23.66 14.43 10.02
C ARG A 348 -24.94 15.26 9.91
N PRO A 349 -25.35 15.63 8.68
CA PRO A 349 -26.55 16.41 8.46
C PRO A 349 -27.82 15.55 8.55
N ASP A 350 -28.96 16.23 8.42
CA ASP A 350 -30.25 15.59 8.19
C ASP A 350 -30.20 14.67 6.96
N PRO A 351 -30.94 13.54 6.93
CA PRO A 351 -31.03 12.62 5.78
C PRO A 351 -31.33 13.29 4.44
N ALA A 352 -31.96 14.46 4.44
CA ALA A 352 -32.20 15.26 3.24
C ALA A 352 -30.90 15.70 2.54
N HIS A 353 -29.80 15.91 3.27
CA HIS A 353 -28.49 16.32 2.76
C HIS A 353 -27.46 15.19 2.71
N LEU A 354 -27.89 13.94 2.86
CA LEU A 354 -27.03 12.75 2.94
C LEU A 354 -26.08 12.62 1.76
N THR A 355 -26.60 12.76 0.53
CA THR A 355 -25.80 12.60 -0.69
C THR A 355 -24.74 13.70 -0.84
N LEU A 356 -25.03 14.93 -0.36
CA LEU A 356 -24.04 16.00 -0.32
C LEU A 356 -22.94 15.69 0.69
N PHE A 357 -23.29 15.16 1.86
CA PHE A 357 -22.32 14.80 2.89
C PHE A 357 -21.32 13.76 2.38
N TYR A 358 -21.81 12.68 1.76
CA TYR A 358 -20.92 11.66 1.17
C TYR A 358 -20.10 12.18 0.01
N LEU A 359 -20.67 13.06 -0.81
CA LEU A 359 -19.93 13.72 -1.88
C LEU A 359 -18.75 14.52 -1.33
N VAL A 360 -18.95 15.31 -0.27
CA VAL A 360 -17.90 16.11 0.35
C VAL A 360 -16.82 15.24 1.00
N ILE A 361 -17.22 14.14 1.65
CA ILE A 361 -16.26 13.16 2.19
C ILE A 361 -15.41 12.56 1.07
N SER A 362 -16.04 12.20 -0.05
CA SER A 362 -15.33 11.66 -1.21
C SER A 362 -14.37 12.68 -1.84
N VAL A 363 -14.77 13.96 -1.90
CA VAL A 363 -13.86 15.05 -2.32
C VAL A 363 -12.65 15.14 -1.39
N GLY A 364 -12.87 15.12 -0.07
CA GLY A 364 -11.77 15.14 0.89
C GLY A 364 -10.82 13.96 0.72
N GLY A 365 -11.36 12.74 0.55
CA GLY A 365 -10.58 11.56 0.24
C GLY A 365 -9.75 11.70 -1.04
N ALA A 366 -10.39 12.13 -2.14
CA ALA A 366 -9.75 12.33 -3.44
C ALA A 366 -8.63 13.40 -3.39
N LEU A 367 -8.80 14.46 -2.58
CA LEU A 367 -7.74 15.45 -2.35
C LEU A 367 -6.54 14.83 -1.61
N GLY A 368 -6.78 13.92 -0.66
CA GLY A 368 -5.72 13.14 -0.02
C GLY A 368 -4.96 12.27 -1.03
N GLY A 369 -5.70 11.57 -1.92
CA GLY A 369 -5.12 10.81 -3.01
C GLY A 369 -4.32 11.66 -3.99
N LEU A 370 -4.86 12.82 -4.40
CA LEU A 370 -4.20 13.76 -5.29
C LEU A 370 -2.88 14.28 -4.67
N LEU A 371 -2.91 14.64 -3.38
CA LEU A 371 -1.71 15.10 -2.69
C LEU A 371 -0.62 14.03 -2.70
N ASN A 372 -0.94 12.80 -2.30
CA ASN A 372 0.07 11.75 -2.13
C ASN A 372 0.43 11.03 -3.44
N GLY A 373 -0.53 10.88 -4.38
CA GLY A 373 -0.32 10.14 -5.62
C GLY A 373 0.25 10.98 -6.78
N VAL A 374 0.13 12.32 -6.71
CA VAL A 374 0.55 13.21 -7.80
C VAL A 374 1.37 14.39 -7.28
N VAL A 375 0.81 15.17 -6.35
CA VAL A 375 1.44 16.45 -5.96
C VAL A 375 2.75 16.21 -5.21
N ALA A 376 2.77 15.28 -4.26
CA ALA A 376 3.97 14.99 -3.48
C ALA A 376 5.10 14.40 -4.35
N PRO A 377 4.87 13.38 -5.21
CA PRO A 377 5.91 12.89 -6.12
C PRO A 377 6.44 13.90 -7.12
N LEU A 378 5.66 14.94 -7.46
CA LEU A 378 6.11 16.02 -8.35
C LEU A 378 6.88 17.14 -7.64
N LEU A 379 6.69 17.28 -6.32
CA LEU A 379 7.29 18.38 -5.55
C LEU A 379 8.47 17.93 -4.67
N PHE A 380 8.53 16.64 -4.34
CA PHE A 380 9.49 16.11 -3.37
C PHE A 380 10.27 14.94 -3.93
N ASP A 381 11.58 14.97 -3.75
CA ASP A 381 12.49 13.88 -4.12
C ASP A 381 12.50 12.73 -3.10
N GLY A 382 11.90 12.93 -1.91
CA GLY A 382 11.72 11.94 -0.86
C GLY A 382 10.26 11.74 -0.45
N VAL A 383 9.97 10.83 0.50
CA VAL A 383 8.62 10.54 1.03
C VAL A 383 8.25 11.53 2.14
N TRP A 384 8.27 12.83 1.84
CA TRP A 384 8.07 13.91 2.83
C TRP A 384 6.60 14.14 3.18
N GLU A 385 5.67 13.71 2.34
CA GLU A 385 4.23 13.82 2.54
C GLU A 385 3.75 13.18 3.84
N TYR A 386 4.46 12.16 4.35
CA TYR A 386 4.14 11.54 5.62
C TYR A 386 4.33 12.51 6.79
N PHE A 387 5.50 13.13 6.90
CA PHE A 387 5.83 14.08 7.97
C PHE A 387 4.98 15.34 7.91
N LEU A 388 4.70 15.84 6.70
CA LEU A 388 3.82 16.99 6.47
C LEU A 388 2.37 16.68 6.90
N THR A 389 1.86 15.49 6.57
CA THR A 389 0.52 15.07 6.99
C THR A 389 0.43 14.88 8.50
N VAL A 390 1.44 14.26 9.12
CA VAL A 390 1.53 14.12 10.59
C VAL A 390 1.52 15.50 11.26
N ALA A 391 2.26 16.47 10.73
CA ALA A 391 2.30 17.84 11.25
C ALA A 391 0.95 18.55 11.18
N LEU A 392 0.06 18.16 10.26
CA LEU A 392 -1.30 18.70 10.14
C LEU A 392 -2.33 18.07 11.11
N LEU A 393 -2.05 16.90 11.70
CA LEU A 393 -3.00 16.19 12.56
C LEU A 393 -3.52 17.00 13.76
N PRO A 394 -2.76 17.91 14.40
CA PRO A 394 -3.29 18.71 15.50
C PRO A 394 -4.50 19.57 15.12
N VAL A 395 -4.70 19.86 13.82
CA VAL A 395 -5.90 20.54 13.30
C VAL A 395 -7.19 19.80 13.69
N LEU A 396 -7.15 18.49 13.88
CA LEU A 396 -8.26 17.69 14.39
C LEU A 396 -8.72 18.11 15.81
N ALA A 397 -7.90 18.79 16.59
CA ALA A 397 -8.26 19.29 17.92
C ALA A 397 -8.88 20.69 17.89
N ILE A 398 -8.86 21.41 16.77
CA ILE A 398 -9.40 22.77 16.65
C ILE A 398 -10.91 22.78 16.96
N GLY A 399 -11.34 23.74 17.79
CA GLY A 399 -12.75 23.92 18.17
C GLY A 399 -13.27 22.93 19.22
N LEU A 400 -12.41 22.08 19.78
CA LEU A 400 -12.74 21.29 20.97
C LEU A 400 -12.53 22.12 22.25
N PRO A 401 -13.35 21.91 23.30
CA PRO A 401 -13.15 22.58 24.59
C PRO A 401 -11.81 22.17 25.20
N VAL A 402 -11.13 23.13 25.83
CA VAL A 402 -9.82 22.91 26.46
C VAL A 402 -9.94 21.85 27.57
N LEU A 403 -9.05 20.87 27.56
CA LEU A 403 -8.96 19.85 28.61
C LEU A 403 -8.37 20.46 29.90
N HIS A 404 -9.14 20.42 30.98
CA HIS A 404 -8.57 20.60 32.32
C HIS A 404 -7.86 19.26 32.69
N VAL A 405 -6.55 19.28 32.67
CA VAL A 405 -5.73 18.10 32.95
C VAL A 405 -5.49 17.96 34.44
N THR A 406 -5.96 16.87 35.04
CA THR A 406 -5.67 16.54 36.44
C THR A 406 -4.30 15.94 36.60
N ALA A 407 -3.64 16.13 37.76
CA ALA A 407 -2.33 15.57 38.07
C ALA A 407 -2.21 14.04 37.78
N ARG A 408 -3.29 13.27 38.05
CA ARG A 408 -3.36 11.83 37.78
C ARG A 408 -3.19 11.50 36.29
N ARG A 409 -3.68 12.35 35.38
CA ARG A 409 -3.55 12.13 33.93
C ARG A 409 -2.18 12.50 33.40
N VAL A 410 -1.56 13.53 34.02
CA VAL A 410 -0.15 13.85 33.76
C VAL A 410 0.70 12.65 34.13
N LEU A 411 0.50 12.07 35.30
CA LEU A 411 1.23 10.88 35.77
C LEU A 411 0.98 9.66 34.86
N THR A 412 -0.25 9.45 34.36
CA THR A 412 -0.52 8.36 33.41
C THR A 412 0.21 8.59 32.07
N GLY A 413 0.20 9.82 31.55
CA GLY A 413 0.94 10.17 30.34
C GLY A 413 2.45 9.98 30.52
N LEU A 414 2.99 10.43 31.63
CA LEU A 414 4.41 10.21 31.99
C LEU A 414 4.75 8.73 32.15
N ALA A 415 3.84 7.93 32.73
CA ALA A 415 4.05 6.49 32.86
C ALA A 415 4.07 5.78 31.49
N VAL A 416 3.23 6.18 30.53
CA VAL A 416 3.26 5.67 29.15
C VAL A 416 4.56 6.07 28.47
N VAL A 417 4.97 7.32 28.57
CA VAL A 417 6.26 7.78 28.05
C VAL A 417 7.41 7.00 28.69
N ALA A 418 7.39 6.82 30.00
CA ALA A 418 8.40 6.05 30.71
C ALA A 418 8.45 4.58 30.27
N ALA A 419 7.29 3.94 29.99
CA ALA A 419 7.23 2.58 29.46
C ALA A 419 7.85 2.47 28.06
N VAL A 420 7.57 3.45 27.17
CA VAL A 420 8.20 3.53 25.84
C VAL A 420 9.71 3.74 25.98
N LEU A 421 10.14 4.64 26.88
CA LEU A 421 11.54 4.90 27.15
C LEU A 421 12.26 3.66 27.72
N LEU A 422 11.60 2.90 28.59
CA LEU A 422 12.11 1.62 29.10
C LEU A 422 12.23 0.57 28.01
N ALA A 423 11.27 0.49 27.09
CA ALA A 423 11.33 -0.42 25.95
C ALA A 423 12.51 -0.09 25.01
N ILE A 424 12.74 1.21 24.72
CA ILE A 424 13.90 1.68 23.95
C ILE A 424 15.21 1.40 24.71
N GLY A 425 15.24 1.63 26.02
CA GLY A 425 16.39 1.32 26.85
C GLY A 425 16.71 -0.18 26.93
N ALA A 426 15.66 -1.03 26.95
CA ALA A 426 15.82 -2.48 26.87
C ALA A 426 16.36 -2.92 25.51
N ALA A 427 15.88 -2.35 24.41
CA ALA A 427 16.39 -2.60 23.07
C ALA A 427 17.87 -2.19 22.94
N TRP A 428 18.26 -1.07 23.56
CA TRP A 428 19.66 -0.65 23.66
C TRP A 428 20.51 -1.65 24.47
N GLY A 429 20.02 -2.07 25.65
CA GLY A 429 20.69 -3.04 26.50
C GLY A 429 20.89 -4.42 25.85
N LEU A 430 20.09 -4.77 24.85
CA LEU A 430 20.23 -5.98 24.04
C LEU A 430 21.20 -5.81 22.84
N GLY A 431 21.88 -4.66 22.72
CA GLY A 431 22.88 -4.39 21.68
C GLY A 431 22.26 -3.98 20.32
N GLY A 432 20.94 -3.74 20.26
CA GLY A 432 20.23 -3.34 19.03
C GLY A 432 20.35 -1.86 18.67
N LEU A 433 20.90 -1.01 19.58
CA LEU A 433 21.03 0.45 19.38
C LEU A 433 22.35 0.95 19.92
N THR A 434 22.95 1.94 19.28
CA THR A 434 24.06 2.70 19.84
C THR A 434 23.57 3.65 20.93
N ALA A 435 24.47 4.07 21.84
CA ALA A 435 24.12 5.01 22.91
C ALA A 435 23.61 6.36 22.37
N VAL A 436 24.14 6.82 21.24
CA VAL A 436 23.72 8.07 20.58
C VAL A 436 22.31 7.93 20.02
N GLU A 437 22.02 6.86 19.32
CA GLU A 437 20.69 6.56 18.77
C GLU A 437 19.64 6.43 19.88
N ALA A 438 19.96 5.71 20.96
CA ALA A 438 19.08 5.63 22.11
C ALA A 438 18.77 7.00 22.71
N VAL A 439 19.78 7.86 22.89
CA VAL A 439 19.60 9.22 23.43
C VAL A 439 18.76 10.10 22.49
N VAL A 440 18.98 10.03 21.18
CA VAL A 440 18.21 10.78 20.17
C VAL A 440 16.74 10.33 20.16
N LEU A 441 16.50 9.02 20.15
CA LEU A 441 15.14 8.45 20.21
C LEU A 441 14.42 8.80 21.52
N LEU A 442 15.11 8.67 22.64
CA LEU A 442 14.59 9.02 23.97
C LEU A 442 14.26 10.50 24.08
N GLY A 443 15.21 11.37 23.68
CA GLY A 443 15.05 12.82 23.69
C GLY A 443 13.97 13.29 22.73
N GLY A 444 13.95 12.77 21.51
CA GLY A 444 12.96 13.07 20.48
C GLY A 444 11.54 12.66 20.89
N THR A 445 11.37 11.45 21.41
CA THR A 445 10.07 10.94 21.90
C THR A 445 9.54 11.77 23.07
N LEU A 446 10.43 12.08 24.04
CA LEU A 446 10.07 12.91 25.19
C LEU A 446 9.70 14.33 24.74
N ALA A 447 10.50 14.95 23.88
CA ALA A 447 10.24 16.27 23.33
C ALA A 447 8.91 16.31 22.57
N ALA A 448 8.67 15.34 21.67
CA ALA A 448 7.42 15.22 20.92
C ALA A 448 6.20 15.07 21.85
N ALA A 449 6.29 14.20 22.87
CA ALA A 449 5.21 14.01 23.85
C ALA A 449 4.95 15.26 24.66
N VAL A 450 5.98 15.96 25.15
CA VAL A 450 5.87 17.21 25.92
C VAL A 450 5.34 18.33 25.05
N ILE A 451 5.89 18.53 23.85
CA ILE A 451 5.45 19.57 22.90
C ILE A 451 3.99 19.32 22.51
N THR A 452 3.61 18.09 22.18
CA THR A 452 2.24 17.72 21.85
C THR A 452 1.29 18.02 23.04
N TRP A 453 1.70 17.64 24.24
CA TRP A 453 0.90 17.86 25.45
C TRP A 453 0.72 19.34 25.81
N LEU A 454 1.80 20.13 25.76
CA LEU A 454 1.77 21.56 26.07
C LEU A 454 1.03 22.37 24.99
N SER A 455 1.16 21.98 23.74
CA SER A 455 0.74 22.75 22.56
C SER A 455 -0.68 22.40 22.08
N LEU A 456 -1.28 21.32 22.54
CA LEU A 456 -2.69 20.99 22.22
C LEU A 456 -3.70 22.02 22.72
N ARG A 457 -3.29 22.93 23.60
CA ARG A 457 -4.05 24.13 23.95
C ARG A 457 -4.16 25.12 22.80
N VAL A 458 -3.17 25.10 21.90
CA VAL A 458 -3.09 25.98 20.73
C VAL A 458 -2.73 25.13 19.51
N ALA A 459 -3.69 24.32 19.05
CA ALA A 459 -3.49 23.35 17.95
C ALA A 459 -2.85 24.00 16.70
N GLY A 460 -3.16 25.25 16.39
CA GLY A 460 -2.54 25.97 15.28
C GLY A 460 -1.05 26.24 15.48
N MET A 461 -0.60 26.59 16.69
CA MET A 461 0.83 26.77 17.00
C MET A 461 1.58 25.44 16.91
N LEU A 462 0.98 24.34 17.43
CA LEU A 462 1.59 23.02 17.33
C LEU A 462 1.76 22.60 15.87
N THR A 463 0.72 22.79 15.05
CA THR A 463 0.80 22.52 13.60
C THR A 463 1.93 23.31 12.95
N ALA A 464 2.02 24.61 13.23
CA ALA A 464 3.09 25.45 12.67
C ALA A 464 4.49 24.99 13.14
N THR A 465 4.67 24.66 14.43
CA THR A 465 5.93 24.16 14.97
C THR A 465 6.32 22.83 14.33
N LEU A 466 5.39 21.90 14.16
CA LEU A 466 5.65 20.61 13.53
C LEU A 466 5.96 20.74 12.04
N LEU A 467 5.31 21.67 11.33
CA LEU A 467 5.63 21.95 9.93
C LEU A 467 7.05 22.53 9.78
N VAL A 468 7.45 23.46 10.66
CA VAL A 468 8.81 23.99 10.66
C VAL A 468 9.82 22.88 10.99
N ALA A 469 9.52 22.01 11.96
CA ALA A 469 10.38 20.89 12.31
C ALA A 469 10.49 19.88 11.15
N ALA A 470 9.37 19.55 10.49
CA ALA A 470 9.37 18.68 9.31
C ALA A 470 10.21 19.26 8.17
N LEU A 471 10.03 20.56 7.86
CA LEU A 471 10.85 21.24 6.86
C LEU A 471 12.33 21.28 7.23
N ALA A 472 12.68 21.48 8.50
CA ALA A 472 14.06 21.43 8.96
C ALA A 472 14.68 20.03 8.79
N VAL A 473 13.94 18.97 9.09
CA VAL A 473 14.38 17.58 8.86
C VAL A 473 14.60 17.31 7.37
N ILE A 474 13.68 17.75 6.51
CA ILE A 474 13.81 17.64 5.05
C ILE A 474 15.11 18.29 4.58
N VAL A 475 15.34 19.55 4.96
CA VAL A 475 16.55 20.29 4.55
C VAL A 475 17.83 19.59 5.02
N VAL A 476 17.85 19.09 6.26
CA VAL A 476 19.02 18.40 6.82
C VAL A 476 19.31 17.08 6.08
N GLN A 477 18.27 16.31 5.79
CA GLN A 477 18.45 15.02 5.08
C GLN A 477 18.85 15.21 3.63
N GLU A 478 18.32 16.23 2.96
CA GLU A 478 18.72 16.55 1.59
C GLU A 478 20.17 17.05 1.51
N GLN A 479 20.62 17.84 2.49
CA GLN A 479 22.01 18.28 2.54
C GLN A 479 23.02 17.14 2.84
N ALA A 480 22.57 16.04 3.45
CA ALA A 480 23.40 14.87 3.73
C ALA A 480 23.57 13.94 2.51
N SER A 481 22.82 14.16 1.44
CA SER A 481 22.87 13.37 0.21
C SER A 481 23.57 14.13 -0.90
N LEU A 482 24.39 13.43 -1.69
CA LEU A 482 25.03 14.00 -2.89
C LEU A 482 24.03 14.12 -4.05
N LEU A 483 23.08 13.19 -4.11
CA LEU A 483 21.99 13.15 -5.07
C LEU A 483 20.76 12.58 -4.38
N THR A 484 19.59 13.12 -4.66
CA THR A 484 18.28 12.53 -4.30
C THR A 484 17.38 12.66 -5.51
N GLU A 485 16.82 11.54 -5.97
CA GLU A 485 15.86 11.51 -7.09
C GLU A 485 14.71 10.55 -6.78
N ARG A 486 13.50 10.99 -7.10
CA ARG A 486 12.28 10.18 -6.98
C ARG A 486 11.72 9.85 -8.34
N THR A 487 11.44 8.58 -8.56
CA THR A 487 10.87 8.05 -9.79
C THR A 487 9.53 7.36 -9.54
N PHE A 488 8.97 6.77 -10.59
CA PHE A 488 7.83 5.87 -10.47
C PHE A 488 8.17 4.59 -9.70
N TYR A 489 9.41 4.11 -9.79
CA TYR A 489 9.84 2.85 -9.18
C TYR A 489 10.34 3.02 -7.74
N GLY A 490 10.85 4.19 -7.39
CA GLY A 490 11.36 4.42 -6.05
C GLY A 490 11.93 5.81 -5.79
N SER A 491 12.55 5.97 -4.62
CA SER A 491 13.31 7.17 -4.25
C SER A 491 14.75 6.76 -3.96
N TYR A 492 15.66 7.26 -4.77
CA TYR A 492 17.08 6.92 -4.75
C TYR A 492 17.92 8.04 -4.17
N ARG A 493 18.94 7.67 -3.44
CA ARG A 493 19.91 8.62 -2.85
C ARG A 493 21.33 8.11 -3.04
N VAL A 494 22.23 9.01 -3.41
CA VAL A 494 23.67 8.76 -3.37
C VAL A 494 24.25 9.50 -2.17
N GLN A 495 24.96 8.78 -1.32
CA GLN A 495 25.60 9.32 -0.13
C GLN A 495 27.09 8.98 -0.13
N SER A 496 27.92 9.87 0.46
CA SER A 496 29.33 9.58 0.71
C SER A 496 29.51 9.29 2.21
N VAL A 497 29.85 8.05 2.53
CA VAL A 497 29.98 7.58 3.91
C VAL A 497 31.23 6.70 4.02
N GLU A 498 32.12 7.00 4.97
CA GLU A 498 33.27 6.18 5.28
C GLU A 498 34.20 5.89 4.09
N GLY A 499 34.37 6.86 3.18
CA GLY A 499 35.21 6.67 1.99
C GLY A 499 34.57 5.84 0.89
N GLN A 500 33.25 5.67 0.91
CA GLN A 500 32.46 4.99 -0.12
C GLN A 500 31.34 5.90 -0.62
N HIS A 501 30.99 5.76 -1.90
CA HIS A 501 29.66 6.13 -2.38
C HIS A 501 28.71 4.97 -2.16
N ARG A 502 27.50 5.28 -1.70
CA ARG A 502 26.41 4.31 -1.46
C ARG A 502 25.16 4.72 -2.24
N LEU A 503 24.62 3.81 -3.03
CA LEU A 503 23.31 3.96 -3.65
C LEU A 503 22.25 3.35 -2.71
N LEU A 504 21.30 4.16 -2.30
CA LEU A 504 20.19 3.74 -1.43
C LEU A 504 18.87 3.89 -2.16
N HIS A 505 17.99 2.93 -1.98
CA HIS A 505 16.57 3.01 -2.27
C HIS A 505 15.80 2.95 -0.94
N GLY A 506 15.21 4.07 -0.53
CA GLY A 506 14.70 4.21 0.84
C GLY A 506 15.83 4.06 1.87
N THR A 507 15.80 2.97 2.63
CA THR A 507 16.84 2.60 3.62
C THR A 507 17.71 1.42 3.18
N THR A 508 17.38 0.78 2.06
CA THR A 508 18.11 -0.39 1.54
C THR A 508 19.28 0.07 0.67
N ILE A 509 20.46 -0.53 0.89
CA ILE A 509 21.66 -0.28 0.07
C ILE A 509 21.57 -1.18 -1.16
N HIS A 510 21.60 -0.57 -2.34
CA HIS A 510 21.60 -1.24 -3.66
C HIS A 510 22.97 -1.25 -4.34
N GLY A 511 23.99 -0.90 -3.63
CA GLY A 511 25.38 -0.98 -4.06
C GLY A 511 26.24 0.08 -3.40
N THR A 512 27.52 -0.23 -3.27
CA THR A 512 28.53 0.70 -2.75
C THR A 512 29.75 0.65 -3.64
N GLN A 513 30.56 1.71 -3.63
CA GLN A 513 31.86 1.74 -4.29
C GLN A 513 32.86 2.48 -3.42
N PHE A 514 34.04 1.96 -3.27
CA PHE A 514 35.17 2.65 -2.63
C PHE A 514 35.62 3.84 -3.48
N LEU A 515 36.00 4.92 -2.80
CA LEU A 515 36.58 6.13 -3.43
C LEU A 515 38.12 6.03 -3.53
N ASP A 516 38.72 5.05 -2.91
CA ASP A 516 40.14 4.75 -2.98
C ASP A 516 40.45 4.09 -4.32
N GLU A 517 41.43 4.61 -5.08
CA GLU A 517 41.79 4.15 -6.41
C GLU A 517 42.24 2.66 -6.41
N ASP A 518 42.84 2.18 -5.33
CA ASP A 518 43.28 0.80 -5.19
C ASP A 518 42.10 -0.19 -4.94
N LEU A 519 40.96 0.32 -4.45
CA LEU A 519 39.79 -0.47 -4.09
C LEU A 519 38.56 -0.21 -4.95
N GLU A 520 38.58 0.81 -5.82
CA GLU A 520 37.39 1.25 -6.57
C GLU A 520 36.82 0.20 -7.54
N ARG A 521 37.66 -0.78 -7.96
CA ARG A 521 37.27 -1.91 -8.82
C ARG A 521 36.96 -3.18 -8.02
N THR A 522 36.89 -3.11 -6.69
CA THR A 522 36.53 -4.25 -5.84
C THR A 522 35.03 -4.49 -5.88
N PRO A 523 34.54 -5.70 -6.22
CA PRO A 523 33.12 -6.01 -6.08
C PRO A 523 32.69 -5.90 -4.61
N THR A 524 31.64 -5.15 -4.35
CA THR A 524 31.17 -4.86 -2.98
C THR A 524 29.81 -5.48 -2.70
N THR A 525 29.35 -5.29 -1.48
CA THR A 525 28.04 -5.77 -1.00
C THR A 525 27.92 -7.30 -1.12
N TYR A 526 26.85 -7.79 -1.70
CA TYR A 526 26.55 -9.21 -1.89
C TYR A 526 27.20 -9.79 -3.16
N TYR A 527 28.03 -9.01 -3.86
CA TYR A 527 28.83 -9.44 -5.00
C TYR A 527 30.32 -9.65 -4.67
N ALA A 528 30.70 -9.54 -3.40
CA ALA A 528 32.09 -9.75 -2.98
C ALA A 528 32.67 -11.08 -3.51
N THR A 529 33.95 -11.04 -3.90
CA THR A 529 34.66 -12.22 -4.44
C THR A 529 34.72 -13.38 -3.44
N ASP A 530 34.77 -13.09 -2.13
CA ASP A 530 34.68 -14.08 -1.05
C ASP A 530 33.24 -14.21 -0.55
N GLY A 531 32.32 -14.48 -1.46
CA GLY A 531 30.91 -14.67 -1.22
C GLY A 531 30.31 -15.68 -2.20
N PRO A 532 29.03 -16.04 -2.02
CA PRO A 532 28.37 -17.02 -2.87
C PRO A 532 28.39 -16.64 -4.36
N PHE A 533 28.20 -15.33 -4.70
CA PHE A 533 28.27 -14.90 -6.09
C PHE A 533 29.69 -15.01 -6.67
N GLY A 534 30.72 -14.69 -5.87
CA GLY A 534 32.14 -14.90 -6.26
C GLY A 534 32.46 -16.36 -6.54
N ASP A 535 31.89 -17.29 -5.75
CA ASP A 535 32.03 -18.74 -5.99
C ASP A 535 31.39 -19.15 -7.32
N VAL A 536 30.20 -18.59 -7.66
CA VAL A 536 29.55 -18.84 -8.96
C VAL A 536 30.46 -18.37 -10.12
N MET A 537 30.97 -17.13 -10.02
CA MET A 537 31.85 -16.57 -11.05
C MET A 537 33.13 -17.38 -11.23
N THR A 538 33.70 -17.88 -10.12
CA THR A 538 34.92 -18.71 -10.18
C THR A 538 34.64 -20.12 -10.71
N THR A 539 33.49 -20.72 -10.38
CA THR A 539 33.13 -22.08 -10.74
C THR A 539 32.72 -22.18 -12.22
N VAL A 540 31.91 -21.22 -12.71
CA VAL A 540 31.39 -21.19 -14.06
C VAL A 540 32.40 -20.55 -15.03
N ALA A 541 33.17 -19.54 -14.58
CA ALA A 541 34.09 -18.74 -15.38
C ALA A 541 33.43 -18.23 -16.70
N PRO A 542 32.36 -17.41 -16.60
CA PRO A 542 31.51 -17.02 -17.71
C PRO A 542 32.23 -16.08 -18.68
N ASP A 543 32.02 -16.26 -20.01
CA ASP A 543 32.36 -15.28 -21.05
C ASP A 543 31.22 -14.26 -21.23
N ASP A 544 29.95 -14.71 -21.13
CA ASP A 544 28.74 -13.92 -21.31
C ASP A 544 27.87 -13.93 -20.05
N LEU A 545 27.71 -12.75 -19.46
CA LEU A 545 26.94 -12.54 -18.21
C LEU A 545 25.75 -11.64 -18.44
N ALA A 546 24.55 -12.09 -18.09
CA ALA A 546 23.36 -11.26 -17.99
C ALA A 546 23.02 -10.96 -16.52
N VAL A 547 22.60 -9.72 -16.24
CA VAL A 547 22.25 -9.28 -14.89
C VAL A 547 20.91 -8.57 -14.92
N VAL A 548 19.93 -9.08 -14.20
CA VAL A 548 18.63 -8.45 -14.03
C VAL A 548 18.64 -7.65 -12.73
N GLY A 549 18.67 -6.31 -12.86
CA GLY A 549 18.97 -5.33 -11.82
C GLY A 549 20.39 -4.80 -11.95
N LEU A 550 20.54 -3.49 -11.89
CA LEU A 550 21.84 -2.82 -12.06
C LEU A 550 22.44 -2.33 -10.74
N GLY A 551 21.61 -1.71 -9.90
CA GLY A 551 22.10 -1.07 -8.70
C GLY A 551 23.20 -0.03 -9.00
N ALA A 552 24.32 -0.12 -8.28
CA ALA A 552 25.51 0.72 -8.56
C ALA A 552 26.42 0.17 -9.67
N GLY A 553 26.09 -0.98 -10.28
CA GLY A 553 26.88 -1.63 -11.31
C GLY A 553 28.05 -2.47 -10.77
N ALA A 554 28.03 -2.88 -9.50
CA ALA A 554 29.16 -3.53 -8.83
C ALA A 554 29.60 -4.86 -9.50
N ILE A 555 28.71 -5.58 -10.16
CA ILE A 555 29.04 -6.78 -10.95
C ILE A 555 30.00 -6.47 -12.11
N ALA A 556 29.99 -5.26 -12.66
CA ALA A 556 30.91 -4.88 -13.73
C ALA A 556 32.39 -4.89 -13.30
N ALA A 557 32.67 -4.98 -11.99
CA ALA A 557 34.00 -5.21 -11.46
C ALA A 557 34.60 -6.58 -11.84
N TYR A 558 33.77 -7.56 -12.21
CA TYR A 558 34.20 -8.86 -12.74
C TYR A 558 34.65 -8.83 -14.22
N GLY A 559 34.62 -7.64 -14.84
CA GLY A 559 34.95 -7.49 -16.25
C GLY A 559 36.38 -7.89 -16.67
N SER A 560 37.29 -8.12 -15.71
CA SER A 560 38.62 -8.74 -16.03
C SER A 560 38.50 -10.22 -16.44
N ASP A 561 37.44 -10.90 -16.01
CA ASP A 561 37.22 -12.33 -16.16
C ASP A 561 36.04 -12.66 -17.08
N VAL A 562 35.30 -11.67 -17.55
CA VAL A 562 34.08 -11.77 -18.37
C VAL A 562 34.26 -10.93 -19.64
N SER A 563 33.91 -11.46 -20.81
CA SER A 563 34.01 -10.71 -22.06
C SER A 563 32.87 -9.73 -22.27
N ARG A 564 31.63 -10.11 -21.91
CA ARG A 564 30.45 -9.31 -22.11
C ARG A 564 29.55 -9.34 -20.88
N ILE A 565 29.08 -8.16 -20.42
CA ILE A 565 28.12 -8.03 -19.34
C ILE A 565 26.92 -7.20 -19.81
N ARG A 566 25.73 -7.78 -19.75
CA ARG A 566 24.48 -7.12 -20.13
C ARG A 566 23.55 -6.96 -18.96
N PHE A 567 23.28 -5.70 -18.61
CA PHE A 567 22.36 -5.34 -17.52
C PHE A 567 20.97 -5.05 -18.06
N PHE A 568 19.96 -5.46 -17.31
CA PHE A 568 18.56 -5.13 -17.53
C PHE A 568 18.04 -4.38 -16.32
N GLU A 569 17.74 -3.08 -16.50
CA GLU A 569 17.33 -2.18 -15.40
C GLU A 569 15.98 -1.52 -15.72
N ILE A 570 15.02 -1.65 -14.81
CA ILE A 570 13.67 -1.12 -15.03
C ILE A 570 13.61 0.40 -14.89
N ASP A 571 14.48 1.01 -14.06
CA ASP A 571 14.46 2.44 -13.79
C ASP A 571 15.56 3.18 -14.56
N PRO A 572 15.21 4.01 -15.55
CA PRO A 572 16.21 4.77 -16.30
C PRO A 572 17.02 5.75 -15.44
N VAL A 573 16.56 6.08 -14.23
CA VAL A 573 17.30 6.91 -13.29
C VAL A 573 18.42 6.12 -12.63
N VAL A 574 18.18 4.86 -12.26
CA VAL A 574 19.22 3.98 -11.72
C VAL A 574 20.30 3.76 -12.77
N ALA A 575 19.90 3.48 -14.03
CA ALA A 575 20.85 3.34 -15.15
C ALA A 575 21.72 4.61 -15.28
N ARG A 576 21.11 5.79 -15.32
CA ARG A 576 21.85 7.07 -15.41
C ARG A 576 22.77 7.30 -14.21
N ILE A 577 22.37 6.94 -12.98
CA ILE A 577 23.19 7.09 -11.78
C ILE A 577 24.41 6.17 -11.86
N ALA A 578 24.25 4.91 -12.27
CA ALA A 578 25.33 3.95 -12.39
C ALA A 578 26.30 4.27 -13.53
N GLU A 579 25.82 4.88 -14.62
CA GLU A 579 26.62 5.32 -15.78
C GLU A 579 27.37 6.64 -15.50
N ASP A 580 26.96 7.44 -14.52
CA ASP A 580 27.59 8.73 -14.22
C ASP A 580 28.84 8.55 -13.34
N PRO A 581 30.07 8.76 -13.89
CA PRO A 581 31.33 8.54 -13.17
C PRO A 581 31.53 9.49 -11.98
N ARG A 582 30.69 10.50 -11.79
CA ARG A 582 30.69 11.31 -10.56
C ARG A 582 30.22 10.51 -9.34
N TRP A 583 29.41 9.50 -9.58
CA TRP A 583 28.82 8.69 -8.52
C TRP A 583 29.45 7.29 -8.46
N PHE A 584 29.46 6.59 -9.59
CA PHE A 584 29.99 5.24 -9.71
C PHE A 584 30.84 5.07 -10.96
N THR A 585 31.95 4.33 -10.86
CA THR A 585 32.87 4.13 -11.98
C THR A 585 32.93 2.67 -12.44
N TYR A 586 32.14 1.77 -11.86
CA TYR A 586 32.16 0.36 -12.19
C TYR A 586 31.95 0.08 -13.68
N LEU A 587 30.91 0.68 -14.29
CA LEU A 587 30.61 0.47 -15.71
C LEU A 587 31.69 1.07 -16.61
N SER A 588 32.12 2.30 -16.32
CA SER A 588 33.09 3.03 -17.15
C SER A 588 34.53 2.49 -17.05
N LYS A 589 34.85 1.76 -15.99
CA LYS A 589 36.18 1.17 -15.75
C LYS A 589 36.20 -0.35 -15.88
N SER A 590 35.10 -0.97 -16.29
CA SER A 590 35.06 -2.40 -16.61
C SER A 590 35.93 -2.71 -17.83
N ASP A 591 36.60 -3.86 -17.81
CA ASP A 591 37.36 -4.35 -18.96
C ASP A 591 36.48 -5.16 -19.93
N ALA A 592 35.23 -5.53 -19.50
CA ALA A 592 34.22 -6.18 -20.33
C ALA A 592 33.50 -5.18 -21.25
N ASP A 593 32.87 -5.71 -22.31
CA ASP A 593 31.87 -4.98 -23.10
C ASP A 593 30.57 -4.92 -22.31
N VAL A 594 30.25 -3.71 -21.76
CA VAL A 594 29.09 -3.51 -20.87
C VAL A 594 27.99 -2.78 -21.61
N ASP A 595 26.79 -3.38 -21.61
CA ASP A 595 25.56 -2.82 -22.18
C ASP A 595 24.45 -2.76 -21.13
N VAL A 596 23.65 -1.67 -21.13
CA VAL A 596 22.53 -1.46 -20.21
C VAL A 596 21.24 -1.32 -20.99
N VAL A 597 20.33 -2.27 -20.83
CA VAL A 597 18.99 -2.29 -21.43
C VAL A 597 17.97 -1.77 -20.40
N VAL A 598 17.34 -0.62 -20.70
CA VAL A 598 16.30 -0.07 -19.82
C VAL A 598 14.96 -0.73 -20.13
N GLY A 599 14.40 -1.46 -19.16
CA GLY A 599 13.10 -2.13 -19.27
C GLY A 599 12.87 -3.17 -18.18
N ASP A 600 11.67 -3.75 -18.16
CA ASP A 600 11.37 -4.89 -17.30
C ASP A 600 12.29 -6.08 -17.65
N GLY A 601 12.95 -6.63 -16.64
CA GLY A 601 13.98 -7.64 -16.84
C GLY A 601 13.46 -8.93 -17.50
N ARG A 602 12.26 -9.39 -17.16
CA ARG A 602 11.64 -10.57 -17.78
C ARG A 602 11.28 -10.31 -19.24
N LEU A 603 10.59 -9.18 -19.50
CA LEU A 603 10.16 -8.81 -20.85
C LEU A 603 11.34 -8.49 -21.78
N ALA A 604 12.39 -7.88 -21.24
CA ALA A 604 13.61 -7.62 -21.99
C ALA A 604 14.38 -8.91 -22.29
N MET A 605 14.48 -9.81 -21.31
CA MET A 605 15.12 -11.11 -21.49
C MET A 605 14.40 -11.98 -22.53
N GLU A 606 13.08 -11.89 -22.66
CA GLU A 606 12.30 -12.55 -23.70
C GLU A 606 12.75 -12.16 -25.14
N GLN A 607 13.39 -10.99 -25.30
CA GLN A 607 13.88 -10.52 -26.60
C GLN A 607 15.31 -10.98 -26.91
N GLU A 608 16.01 -11.51 -25.91
CA GLU A 608 17.35 -12.08 -26.13
C GLU A 608 17.26 -13.43 -26.83
N PRO A 609 18.28 -13.81 -27.65
CA PRO A 609 18.34 -15.14 -28.23
C PRO A 609 18.39 -16.24 -27.16
N GLU A 610 17.88 -17.42 -27.47
CA GLU A 610 18.06 -18.61 -26.63
C GLU A 610 19.56 -18.98 -26.53
N ASP A 611 19.95 -19.60 -25.40
CA ASP A 611 21.33 -20.07 -25.17
C ASP A 611 22.37 -18.96 -25.41
N SER A 612 22.25 -17.81 -24.77
CA SER A 612 23.07 -16.60 -24.98
C SER A 612 24.03 -16.27 -23.85
N PHE A 613 23.83 -16.85 -22.67
CA PHE A 613 24.56 -16.47 -21.47
C PHE A 613 25.04 -17.71 -20.70
N ASP A 614 26.25 -17.62 -20.16
CA ASP A 614 26.79 -18.64 -19.25
C ASP A 614 26.19 -18.47 -17.85
N VAL A 615 25.99 -17.22 -17.43
CA VAL A 615 25.37 -16.88 -16.14
C VAL A 615 24.28 -15.84 -16.35
N VAL A 616 23.11 -16.12 -15.84
CA VAL A 616 22.05 -15.11 -15.62
C VAL A 616 21.91 -14.85 -14.14
N ALA A 617 22.23 -13.64 -13.70
CA ALA A 617 22.10 -13.22 -12.31
C ALA A 617 20.78 -12.44 -12.10
N LEU A 618 19.89 -12.93 -11.23
CA LEU A 618 18.66 -12.23 -10.86
C LEU A 618 18.86 -11.50 -9.54
N ASP A 619 18.96 -10.17 -9.61
CA ASP A 619 19.07 -9.26 -8.47
C ASP A 619 18.11 -8.06 -8.60
N ALA A 620 16.90 -8.32 -9.07
CA ALA A 620 15.87 -7.31 -9.27
C ALA A 620 15.05 -7.11 -7.97
N PHE A 621 15.51 -6.23 -7.11
CA PHE A 621 14.82 -5.88 -5.87
C PHE A 621 14.20 -4.49 -5.95
N SER A 622 12.95 -4.34 -5.53
CA SER A 622 12.36 -3.05 -5.22
C SER A 622 12.40 -2.86 -3.68
N SER A 623 13.44 -2.20 -3.18
CA SER A 623 13.84 -2.23 -1.76
C SER A 623 14.09 -3.70 -1.32
N ASP A 624 13.44 -4.23 -0.27
CA ASP A 624 13.58 -5.64 0.16
C ASP A 624 12.53 -6.58 -0.51
N SER A 625 11.77 -6.10 -1.51
CA SER A 625 10.71 -6.89 -2.16
C SER A 625 11.15 -7.41 -3.51
N ILE A 626 11.04 -8.72 -3.71
CA ILE A 626 11.30 -9.37 -5.00
C ILE A 626 10.04 -9.29 -5.86
N PRO A 627 10.14 -8.90 -7.13
CA PRO A 627 9.02 -8.96 -8.05
C PRO A 627 8.57 -10.40 -8.26
N VAL A 628 7.39 -10.74 -7.77
CA VAL A 628 6.84 -12.11 -7.80
C VAL A 628 6.83 -12.70 -9.23
N HIS A 629 6.52 -11.89 -10.25
CA HIS A 629 6.43 -12.31 -11.65
C HIS A 629 7.76 -12.80 -12.25
N ILE A 630 8.90 -12.41 -11.67
CA ILE A 630 10.24 -12.92 -12.05
C ILE A 630 10.45 -14.32 -11.47
N LEU A 631 9.87 -14.59 -10.30
CA LEU A 631 10.02 -15.86 -9.58
C LEU A 631 8.86 -16.85 -9.80
N THR A 632 7.97 -16.62 -10.74
CA THR A 632 7.03 -17.64 -11.19
C THR A 632 7.75 -18.69 -12.01
N ARG A 633 7.17 -19.91 -12.12
CA ARG A 633 7.74 -20.96 -12.97
C ARG A 633 7.96 -20.47 -14.39
N GLU A 634 6.98 -19.80 -14.97
CA GLU A 634 7.04 -19.23 -16.31
C GLU A 634 8.13 -18.14 -16.42
N GLY A 635 8.35 -17.35 -15.35
CA GLY A 635 9.46 -16.40 -15.30
C GLY A 635 10.83 -17.08 -15.28
N ILE A 636 10.99 -18.09 -14.44
CA ILE A 636 12.21 -18.90 -14.36
C ILE A 636 12.51 -19.60 -15.69
N GLU A 637 11.49 -20.14 -16.38
CA GLU A 637 11.64 -20.75 -17.72
C GLU A 637 12.19 -19.74 -18.73
N VAL A 638 11.68 -18.49 -18.74
CA VAL A 638 12.20 -17.43 -19.63
C VAL A 638 13.70 -17.19 -19.43
N PHE A 639 14.16 -17.13 -18.20
CA PHE A 639 15.59 -16.92 -17.92
C PHE A 639 16.42 -18.15 -18.28
N LEU A 640 15.95 -19.35 -17.94
CA LEU A 640 16.64 -20.60 -18.25
C LEU A 640 16.78 -20.86 -19.75
N ASP A 641 15.82 -20.44 -20.58
CA ASP A 641 15.90 -20.55 -22.02
C ASP A 641 17.04 -19.72 -22.66
N ARG A 642 17.56 -18.73 -21.90
CA ARG A 642 18.69 -17.89 -22.32
C ARG A 642 20.01 -18.33 -21.74
N VAL A 643 19.99 -19.30 -20.82
CA VAL A 643 21.19 -19.88 -20.20
C VAL A 643 21.63 -21.06 -21.00
N HIS A 644 22.94 -21.13 -21.31
CA HIS A 644 23.58 -22.30 -21.93
C HIS A 644 23.35 -23.60 -21.15
N GLU A 645 23.49 -24.75 -21.78
CA GLU A 645 23.23 -26.07 -21.16
C GLU A 645 24.09 -26.28 -19.88
N ASP A 646 25.35 -25.84 -19.91
CA ASP A 646 26.27 -25.90 -18.76
C ASP A 646 26.28 -24.62 -17.91
N GLY A 647 25.43 -23.65 -18.22
CA GLY A 647 25.35 -22.40 -17.51
C GLY A 647 24.45 -22.45 -16.28
N VAL A 648 24.29 -21.30 -15.62
CA VAL A 648 23.54 -21.20 -14.36
C VAL A 648 22.59 -19.99 -14.33
N LEU A 649 21.47 -20.18 -13.66
CA LEU A 649 20.61 -19.11 -13.20
C LEU A 649 20.90 -18.86 -11.71
N ALA A 650 21.61 -17.78 -11.39
CA ALA A 650 21.96 -17.37 -10.02
C ALA A 650 20.94 -16.35 -9.52
N ILE A 651 20.28 -16.64 -8.41
CA ILE A 651 19.18 -15.85 -7.87
C ILE A 651 19.55 -15.33 -6.49
N HIS A 652 19.63 -14.02 -6.33
CA HIS A 652 19.80 -13.37 -5.02
C HIS A 652 18.51 -13.52 -4.21
N ILE A 653 18.56 -14.14 -3.05
CA ILE A 653 17.38 -14.44 -2.22
C ILE A 653 17.48 -13.91 -0.79
N SER A 654 18.49 -13.07 -0.52
CA SER A 654 18.62 -12.42 0.80
C SER A 654 17.37 -11.62 1.11
N ASN A 655 16.59 -12.05 2.09
CA ASN A 655 15.38 -11.35 2.50
C ASN A 655 15.10 -11.51 3.98
N ARG A 656 14.71 -10.43 4.66
CA ARG A 656 14.45 -10.43 6.10
C ARG A 656 13.08 -11.00 6.47
N VAL A 657 12.15 -11.00 5.52
CA VAL A 657 10.73 -11.30 5.76
C VAL A 657 10.32 -12.61 5.14
N PHE A 658 10.88 -12.95 3.96
CA PHE A 658 10.47 -14.09 3.16
C PHE A 658 11.56 -15.13 3.05
N ASP A 659 11.17 -16.41 3.07
CA ASP A 659 12.00 -17.54 2.70
C ASP A 659 11.60 -18.01 1.29
N LEU A 660 12.44 -17.75 0.30
CA LEU A 660 12.17 -18.06 -1.10
C LEU A 660 12.65 -19.46 -1.51
N ARG A 661 13.41 -20.15 -0.65
CA ARG A 661 13.92 -21.49 -0.93
C ARG A 661 12.82 -22.49 -1.29
N PRO A 662 11.64 -22.52 -0.61
CA PRO A 662 10.55 -23.43 -0.99
C PRO A 662 9.98 -23.21 -2.39
N VAL A 663 10.03 -21.96 -2.89
CA VAL A 663 9.56 -21.63 -4.24
C VAL A 663 10.55 -22.17 -5.29
N LEU A 664 11.83 -21.88 -5.09
CA LEU A 664 12.88 -22.32 -6.00
C LEU A 664 13.03 -23.84 -6.01
N ALA A 665 12.88 -24.50 -4.86
CA ALA A 665 12.83 -25.96 -4.76
C ALA A 665 11.69 -26.56 -5.59
N ALA A 666 10.49 -25.95 -5.54
CA ALA A 666 9.34 -26.37 -6.34
C ALA A 666 9.65 -26.26 -7.85
N HIS A 667 10.28 -25.14 -8.27
CA HIS A 667 10.65 -24.96 -9.68
C HIS A 667 11.74 -25.91 -10.12
N ALA A 668 12.78 -26.14 -9.31
CA ALA A 668 13.83 -27.11 -9.61
C ALA A 668 13.25 -28.52 -9.82
N GLN A 669 12.35 -28.96 -8.95
CA GLN A 669 11.66 -30.25 -9.10
C GLN A 669 10.79 -30.30 -10.36
N ALA A 670 9.99 -29.25 -10.61
CA ALA A 670 9.07 -29.22 -11.76
C ALA A 670 9.81 -29.20 -13.10
N LEU A 671 10.98 -28.55 -13.17
CA LEU A 671 11.76 -28.35 -14.37
C LEU A 671 12.94 -29.37 -14.52
N GLY A 672 13.11 -30.24 -13.51
CA GLY A 672 14.18 -31.27 -13.55
C GLY A 672 15.58 -30.68 -13.41
N LEU A 673 15.77 -29.62 -12.63
CA LEU A 673 17.02 -28.89 -12.43
C LEU A 673 17.75 -29.34 -11.17
N HIS A 674 19.07 -29.19 -11.19
CA HIS A 674 19.88 -29.20 -9.97
C HIS A 674 19.78 -27.83 -9.27
N ALA A 675 19.70 -27.83 -7.94
CA ALA A 675 19.54 -26.62 -7.16
C ALA A 675 20.40 -26.64 -5.91
N VAL A 676 21.22 -25.62 -5.74
CA VAL A 676 22.08 -25.41 -4.58
C VAL A 676 21.89 -24.03 -4.00
N PHE A 677 22.19 -23.88 -2.70
CA PHE A 677 22.00 -22.65 -1.96
C PHE A 677 23.27 -22.30 -1.20
N GLY A 678 23.75 -21.07 -1.35
CA GLY A 678 24.96 -20.58 -0.70
C GLY A 678 24.69 -19.37 0.18
N THR A 679 25.36 -19.33 1.36
CA THR A 679 25.29 -18.21 2.30
C THR A 679 26.68 -17.75 2.70
N GLY A 680 26.93 -16.44 2.72
CA GLY A 680 28.19 -15.86 3.17
C GLY A 680 28.46 -14.50 2.56
N GLY A 681 29.70 -14.07 2.68
CA GLY A 681 30.23 -12.80 2.20
C GLY A 681 31.11 -12.18 3.26
N GLU A 682 32.43 -12.17 3.03
CA GLU A 682 33.43 -11.60 3.90
C GLU A 682 34.35 -10.68 3.09
N GLY A 683 35.05 -9.78 3.76
CA GLY A 683 36.02 -8.89 3.14
C GLY A 683 35.62 -7.41 3.09
N PRO A 684 36.47 -6.56 2.53
CA PRO A 684 36.23 -5.12 2.47
C PRO A 684 34.96 -4.79 1.66
N GLY A 685 34.02 -4.10 2.31
CA GLY A 685 32.75 -3.70 1.67
C GLY A 685 31.76 -4.83 1.38
N ALA A 686 32.04 -6.06 1.81
CA ALA A 686 31.16 -7.20 1.68
C ALA A 686 29.95 -7.14 2.63
N SER A 687 28.86 -7.75 2.20
CA SER A 687 27.67 -8.00 3.04
C SER A 687 27.32 -9.47 2.95
N THR A 688 26.94 -10.07 4.09
CA THR A 688 26.41 -11.44 4.08
C THR A 688 25.20 -11.53 3.17
N SER A 689 25.17 -12.52 2.28
CA SER A 689 24.12 -12.71 1.29
C SER A 689 23.71 -14.17 1.15
N GLU A 690 22.51 -14.39 0.65
CA GLU A 690 21.94 -15.71 0.32
C GLU A 690 21.69 -15.76 -1.19
N TRP A 691 22.27 -16.78 -1.85
CA TRP A 691 22.10 -17.01 -3.28
C TRP A 691 21.65 -18.44 -3.55
N ALA A 692 20.71 -18.60 -4.44
CA ALA A 692 20.33 -19.90 -4.99
C ALA A 692 20.79 -20.01 -6.44
N VAL A 693 21.27 -21.18 -6.84
CA VAL A 693 21.66 -21.50 -8.21
C VAL A 693 20.79 -22.62 -8.72
N LEU A 694 20.17 -22.39 -9.87
CA LEU A 694 19.44 -23.39 -10.64
C LEU A 694 20.23 -23.69 -11.94
N THR A 695 20.48 -24.95 -12.23
CA THR A 695 21.25 -25.36 -13.42
C THR A 695 20.81 -26.71 -13.98
N ARG A 696 21.03 -26.93 -15.28
CA ARG A 696 20.85 -28.21 -15.93
C ARG A 696 22.08 -29.11 -15.74
N SER A 697 23.26 -28.51 -15.43
CA SER A 697 24.52 -29.20 -15.29
C SER A 697 24.71 -29.77 -13.88
N SER A 698 24.78 -31.10 -13.74
CA SER A 698 25.13 -31.76 -12.48
C SER A 698 26.57 -31.48 -12.07
N GLU A 699 27.51 -31.27 -13.04
CA GLU A 699 28.91 -30.99 -12.74
C GLU A 699 29.07 -29.64 -12.01
N VAL A 700 28.39 -28.59 -12.50
CA VAL A 700 28.42 -27.26 -11.84
C VAL A 700 27.76 -27.31 -10.47
N ALA A 701 26.61 -28.01 -10.33
CA ALA A 701 25.94 -28.14 -9.03
C ALA A 701 26.81 -28.87 -8.02
N GLU A 702 27.48 -29.98 -8.40
CA GLU A 702 28.39 -30.75 -7.53
C GLU A 702 29.64 -29.94 -7.17
N ALA A 703 30.17 -29.13 -8.13
CA ALA A 703 31.31 -28.25 -7.84
C ALA A 703 31.00 -27.18 -6.82
N LEU A 704 29.79 -26.54 -6.89
CA LEU A 704 29.36 -25.59 -5.91
C LEU A 704 29.05 -26.25 -4.54
N ASP A 705 28.36 -27.39 -4.53
CA ASP A 705 28.02 -28.13 -3.29
C ASP A 705 29.29 -28.64 -2.55
N ALA A 706 30.38 -28.81 -3.24
CA ALA A 706 31.67 -29.15 -2.62
C ALA A 706 32.30 -28.00 -1.83
N LEU A 707 31.83 -26.76 -2.01
CA LEU A 707 32.35 -25.59 -1.29
C LEU A 707 31.67 -25.46 0.07
N PRO A 708 32.39 -25.02 1.15
CA PRO A 708 31.89 -25.05 2.52
C PRO A 708 30.65 -24.21 2.82
N ARG A 709 30.35 -23.21 1.98
CA ARG A 709 29.19 -22.28 2.16
C ARG A 709 27.96 -22.68 1.36
N TRP A 710 28.04 -23.77 0.60
CA TRP A 710 26.95 -24.23 -0.26
C TRP A 710 26.36 -25.53 0.27
N GLU A 711 25.07 -25.71 0.05
CA GLU A 711 24.31 -26.91 0.40
C GLU A 711 23.19 -27.12 -0.65
N PRO A 712 22.70 -28.37 -0.85
CA PRO A 712 21.54 -28.60 -1.67
C PRO A 712 20.33 -27.79 -1.19
N LEU A 713 19.54 -27.27 -2.13
CA LEU A 713 18.33 -26.53 -1.76
C LEU A 713 17.34 -27.48 -1.07
N PRO A 714 16.84 -27.16 0.15
CA PRO A 714 15.92 -28.04 0.88
C PRO A 714 14.62 -28.30 0.10
N ASP A 715 14.20 -29.56 0.02
CA ASP A 715 13.01 -30.01 -0.70
C ASP A 715 11.86 -30.49 0.20
N ASP A 716 12.03 -30.38 1.52
CA ASP A 716 11.06 -30.78 2.55
C ASP A 716 9.78 -29.95 2.54
N ARG A 717 9.84 -28.72 2.03
CA ARG A 717 8.71 -27.82 1.82
C ARG A 717 8.81 -27.17 0.46
N THR A 718 7.79 -27.36 -0.37
CA THR A 718 7.69 -26.75 -1.70
C THR A 718 6.46 -25.86 -1.80
N VAL A 719 6.59 -24.72 -2.46
CA VAL A 719 5.52 -23.75 -2.71
C VAL A 719 5.54 -23.39 -4.19
N GLU A 720 4.55 -23.82 -4.94
CA GLU A 720 4.49 -23.53 -6.37
C GLU A 720 3.97 -22.10 -6.61
N TRP A 721 4.72 -21.31 -7.38
CA TRP A 721 4.31 -20.01 -7.91
C TRP A 721 4.27 -20.09 -9.45
N THR A 722 3.13 -19.64 -9.99
CA THR A 722 2.91 -19.51 -11.45
C THR A 722 2.36 -18.11 -11.74
N ASP A 723 2.31 -17.72 -13.00
CA ASP A 723 1.69 -16.46 -13.40
C ASP A 723 0.19 -16.39 -13.01
N ASP A 724 -0.49 -17.55 -12.89
CA ASP A 724 -1.88 -17.64 -12.44
C ASP A 724 -2.03 -17.82 -10.92
N TYR A 725 -0.97 -18.22 -10.19
CA TYR A 725 -1.03 -18.44 -8.75
C TYR A 725 0.27 -18.08 -8.04
N SER A 726 0.17 -17.19 -7.07
CA SER A 726 1.26 -16.92 -6.13
C SER A 726 0.69 -16.36 -4.82
N SER A 727 1.28 -16.73 -3.69
CA SER A 727 0.92 -16.16 -2.38
C SER A 727 2.18 -15.86 -1.57
N VAL A 728 2.44 -14.58 -1.33
CA VAL A 728 3.60 -14.17 -0.53
C VAL A 728 3.49 -14.58 0.95
N LEU A 729 2.27 -14.80 1.45
CA LEU A 729 2.05 -15.28 2.82
C LEU A 729 2.52 -16.73 3.01
N SER A 730 2.61 -17.53 1.93
CA SER A 730 3.09 -18.92 2.00
C SER A 730 4.57 -19.04 2.27
N VAL A 731 5.34 -17.97 2.10
CA VAL A 731 6.80 -17.93 2.26
C VAL A 731 7.28 -16.96 3.35
N LEU A 732 6.38 -16.55 4.26
CA LEU A 732 6.78 -15.77 5.44
C LEU A 732 7.69 -16.61 6.35
N ARG A 733 8.81 -16.00 6.78
CA ARG A 733 9.76 -16.59 7.75
C ARG A 733 9.17 -16.71 9.13
#